data_49687ffc0a03f805e33c323c6b83ee27
#
_entry.id   49687ffc0a03f805e33c323c6b83ee27
#
_cell.length_a   1.000
_cell.length_b   1.000
_cell.length_c   1.000
_cell.angle_alpha   90.00
_cell.angle_beta   90.00
_cell.angle_gamma   90.00
#
_symmetry.space_group_name_H-M   'P 1'
#
loop_
_entity.id
_entity.type
_entity.pdbx_description
1 polymer ?
#
loop_
_entity_poly.entity_id
_entity_poly.type
_entity_poly.pdbx_seq_one_letter_code
_entity_poly.pdbx_strand_id
1 'polypeptide(L)'
;SLGAAGYTVDLVASAYRCGTSLIAASSKYVRSSVEIVSKKVKDGEDTELIDALLSYKDCPDGKPVLFPTDDYTASVMDYNKELFKDVFIMPEIVGGGNGSMTEMMNKTVQARLAREAGINTPKDWIISLENEIKIPDDMVYPCFVKPIESISGYKKEMKACEDEETLLKHLSKLQRSFANRSILIQEYLEIENEIDFSGVCLDQEIIVPAIIKKTNVAQYEKGVTLSGIVVKFEELEQELRESIIKMLKSLHYFGMFDFELSIVGDKIYFNEVNLRSGGPNFAYFESGVNLPALFVSEALGQGHTPEDEKVSQYGKSFIYEKIAWEDYINGFMTKKQLNACIKSSDITLLCNNNDPVPGKIFTKKIKKTAKRRKLRNAKRAVKKTVKKILYPVLRPIKHSLLRYPQTKKENQRNAETEHPRILVSGRNYLSNLTMARSLGMAGYEVEILRIFQKKPKRSNFLKKLRPDAYSKYIKGYFVCISNRRSKRIVRRLISLADPDRKMLLIPADDLVAHIADHYYDVLSEYYLMPNVNGIQDEIGKLMNKDVQKQLAIEAGLPVLKSCVIKTFNGEFEIPDSITYPCFIKPNVSRNSSKSRMRKCETREELFEALTAFSKKKDIEMLVEDYVEIGKEYSILGVSTKNGVNGPGFFVAEEGGQAEHRGVAIVGKLLPCEQEQALIDDVIKFISSLNFDGLYDVDLIETVDGKMYFVELNMRFGASGYAVTKAGINLPGMFADYMLKGKPIDLNCKLKETGQTFVSEKVLIEEYVKGRLSLSKLRHYIKNADIHFIADDDDKAAYRHFKLFYPVAVVMKVLIKIKNARKERLQQKALENQPLQEEMQQATN
;
A
#
# COMPACT_ATOMS: atom_id res chain seq x y z
N SER A 1 10.33 -37.83 4.34
CA SER A 1 11.01 -38.58 5.42
C SER A 1 10.01 -39.30 6.34
N LEU A 2 9.13 -38.60 7.09
CA LEU A 2 8.18 -39.23 8.04
C LEU A 2 7.25 -40.25 7.39
N GLY A 3 6.54 -39.84 6.31
CA GLY A 3 5.66 -40.78 5.65
C GLY A 3 6.34 -41.95 4.96
N ALA A 4 7.62 -41.80 4.55
CA ALA A 4 8.41 -42.88 4.03
C ALA A 4 8.85 -43.88 5.12
N ALA A 5 8.88 -43.43 6.39
CA ALA A 5 9.08 -44.30 7.55
C ALA A 5 7.78 -44.96 8.06
N GLY A 6 6.63 -44.70 7.39
CA GLY A 6 5.35 -45.33 7.74
C GLY A 6 4.48 -44.51 8.68
N TYR A 7 4.93 -43.32 9.11
CA TYR A 7 4.14 -42.45 9.97
C TYR A 7 3.05 -41.74 9.17
N THR A 8 1.88 -41.60 9.77
CA THR A 8 0.79 -40.77 9.25
C THR A 8 1.10 -39.30 9.48
N VAL A 9 1.04 -38.48 8.43
CA VAL A 9 1.44 -37.07 8.47
C VAL A 9 0.24 -36.19 8.13
N ASP A 10 -0.11 -35.28 9.04
CA ASP A 10 -1.03 -34.20 8.80
C ASP A 10 -0.26 -32.87 8.75
N LEU A 11 -0.74 -31.91 7.97
CA LEU A 11 -0.05 -30.65 7.75
C LEU A 11 -0.95 -29.47 8.15
N VAL A 12 -0.51 -28.69 9.16
CA VAL A 12 -1.10 -27.40 9.49
C VAL A 12 -0.14 -26.33 8.98
N ALA A 13 -0.59 -25.49 8.07
CA ALA A 13 0.25 -24.47 7.47
C ALA A 13 -0.31 -23.06 7.66
N SER A 14 0.52 -22.22 8.22
CA SER A 14 0.27 -20.79 8.40
C SER A 14 0.71 -20.01 7.17
N ALA A 15 -0.23 -19.37 6.47
CA ALA A 15 0.06 -18.52 5.31
C ALA A 15 -0.15 -17.05 5.66
N TYR A 16 0.93 -16.26 5.61
CA TYR A 16 0.87 -14.79 5.80
C TYR A 16 0.20 -14.04 4.63
N ARG A 17 -0.14 -14.73 3.55
CA ARG A 17 -0.78 -14.14 2.35
C ARG A 17 -1.70 -15.15 1.70
N CYS A 18 -2.98 -14.79 1.60
CA CYS A 18 -3.98 -15.56 0.85
C CYS A 18 -3.48 -15.97 -0.54
N GLY A 19 -3.63 -17.25 -0.90
CA GLY A 19 -3.46 -17.76 -2.26
C GLY A 19 -2.15 -18.48 -2.59
N THR A 20 -1.34 -18.86 -1.63
CA THR A 20 -0.27 -19.84 -1.84
C THR A 20 -0.82 -21.23 -1.51
N SER A 21 -1.34 -21.94 -2.51
CA SER A 21 -1.65 -23.37 -2.33
C SER A 21 -0.39 -24.10 -1.89
N LEU A 22 -0.49 -24.83 -0.82
CA LEU A 22 0.56 -25.65 -0.24
C LEU A 22 1.03 -26.72 -1.25
N ILE A 23 2.27 -26.61 -1.65
CA ILE A 23 2.89 -27.64 -2.51
C ILE A 23 3.06 -28.91 -1.69
N ALA A 24 3.44 -28.77 -0.43
CA ALA A 24 3.61 -29.89 0.50
C ALA A 24 2.33 -30.70 0.70
N ALA A 25 1.17 -30.07 0.72
CA ALA A 25 -0.12 -30.75 0.84
C ALA A 25 -0.45 -31.72 -0.32
N SER A 26 0.27 -31.59 -1.44
CA SER A 26 0.11 -32.49 -2.59
C SER A 26 1.01 -33.71 -2.54
N SER A 27 1.79 -33.89 -1.48
CA SER A 27 2.60 -35.10 -1.25
C SER A 27 1.69 -36.29 -0.97
N LYS A 28 2.03 -37.45 -1.54
CA LYS A 28 1.32 -38.70 -1.27
C LYS A 28 1.41 -39.15 0.19
N TYR A 29 2.35 -38.60 0.93
CA TYR A 29 2.60 -38.92 2.33
C TYR A 29 1.83 -38.03 3.30
N VAL A 30 1.10 -37.01 2.81
CA VAL A 30 0.25 -36.14 3.63
C VAL A 30 -1.18 -36.65 3.56
N ARG A 31 -1.73 -37.09 4.70
CA ARG A 31 -3.08 -37.56 4.85
C ARG A 31 -4.09 -36.40 4.77
N SER A 32 -3.84 -35.36 5.54
CA SER A 32 -4.70 -34.17 5.56
C SER A 32 -3.89 -32.87 5.64
N SER A 33 -4.49 -31.77 5.21
CA SER A 33 -3.85 -30.46 5.33
C SER A 33 -4.85 -29.36 5.63
N VAL A 34 -4.50 -28.48 6.57
CA VAL A 34 -5.24 -27.27 6.94
C VAL A 34 -4.38 -26.06 6.63
N GLU A 35 -4.92 -25.12 5.84
CA GLU A 35 -4.28 -23.84 5.57
C GLU A 35 -4.97 -22.74 6.38
N ILE A 36 -4.24 -22.09 7.27
CA ILE A 36 -4.74 -21.00 8.08
C ILE A 36 -4.12 -19.67 7.62
N VAL A 37 -4.87 -18.58 7.74
CA VAL A 37 -4.39 -17.23 7.43
C VAL A 37 -3.99 -16.55 8.73
N SER A 38 -2.76 -16.80 9.16
CA SER A 38 -2.23 -16.19 10.37
C SER A 38 -1.72 -14.78 10.15
N LYS A 39 -1.84 -13.95 11.17
CA LYS A 39 -1.15 -12.66 11.26
C LYS A 39 0.01 -12.86 12.22
N LYS A 40 1.25 -12.51 11.81
CA LYS A 40 2.39 -12.51 12.75
C LYS A 40 2.03 -11.66 13.97
N VAL A 41 1.75 -12.32 15.06
CA VAL A 41 1.46 -11.73 16.37
C VAL A 41 2.71 -11.91 17.24
N LYS A 42 2.92 -11.06 18.21
CA LYS A 42 3.98 -11.22 19.19
C LYS A 42 3.54 -12.24 20.27
N ASP A 43 4.53 -12.81 20.93
CA ASP A 43 4.38 -13.56 22.17
C ASP A 43 3.38 -14.74 22.11
N GLY A 44 3.32 -15.41 20.95
CA GLY A 44 2.54 -16.64 20.76
C GLY A 44 1.01 -16.49 20.66
N GLU A 45 0.48 -15.27 20.55
CA GLU A 45 -0.98 -14.99 20.51
C GLU A 45 -1.66 -15.26 19.15
N ASP A 46 -1.21 -16.27 18.39
CA ASP A 46 -1.84 -16.65 17.11
C ASP A 46 -3.02 -17.59 17.36
N THR A 47 -4.18 -17.04 17.68
CA THR A 47 -5.38 -17.81 18.00
C THR A 47 -5.80 -18.75 16.87
N GLU A 48 -5.67 -18.33 15.60
CA GLU A 48 -6.04 -19.16 14.44
C GLU A 48 -5.12 -20.41 14.33
N LEU A 49 -3.83 -20.27 14.64
CA LEU A 49 -2.90 -21.41 14.68
C LEU A 49 -3.16 -22.29 15.91
N ILE A 50 -3.37 -21.68 17.06
CA ILE A 50 -3.66 -22.38 18.33
C ILE A 50 -4.94 -23.23 18.17
N ASP A 51 -6.04 -22.63 17.69
CA ASP A 51 -7.32 -23.32 17.49
C ASP A 51 -7.19 -24.48 16.50
N ALA A 52 -6.45 -24.28 15.39
CA ALA A 52 -6.20 -25.32 14.42
C ALA A 52 -5.39 -26.50 15.01
N LEU A 53 -4.43 -26.23 15.87
CA LEU A 53 -3.68 -27.27 16.56
C LEU A 53 -4.52 -27.97 17.63
N LEU A 54 -5.28 -27.23 18.43
CA LEU A 54 -6.17 -27.84 19.45
C LEU A 54 -7.26 -28.72 18.86
N SER A 55 -7.60 -28.58 17.59
CA SER A 55 -8.54 -29.51 16.93
C SER A 55 -8.05 -30.96 16.85
N TYR A 56 -6.77 -31.21 17.16
CA TYR A 56 -6.18 -32.55 17.27
C TYR A 56 -6.31 -33.19 18.65
N LYS A 57 -7.00 -32.55 19.61
CA LYS A 57 -7.16 -33.05 20.98
C LYS A 57 -7.76 -34.48 21.06
N ASP A 58 -8.68 -34.77 20.16
CA ASP A 58 -9.36 -36.09 20.12
C ASP A 58 -8.85 -36.93 18.91
N CYS A 59 -7.55 -36.88 18.64
CA CYS A 59 -6.94 -37.65 17.56
C CYS A 59 -7.11 -39.14 17.80
N PRO A 60 -7.77 -39.91 16.89
CA PRO A 60 -8.06 -41.34 17.09
C PRO A 60 -6.79 -42.20 17.11
N ASP A 61 -5.67 -41.69 16.54
CA ASP A 61 -4.40 -42.41 16.44
C ASP A 61 -3.53 -42.22 17.72
N GLY A 62 -4.08 -41.58 18.76
CA GLY A 62 -3.36 -41.25 19.98
C GLY A 62 -2.76 -39.84 19.98
N LYS A 63 -1.87 -39.57 20.94
CA LYS A 63 -1.23 -38.26 21.12
C LYS A 63 -0.18 -38.02 20.02
N PRO A 64 -0.41 -37.10 19.07
CA PRO A 64 0.49 -36.89 17.94
C PRO A 64 1.78 -36.16 18.34
N VAL A 65 2.84 -36.36 17.56
CA VAL A 65 4.09 -35.60 17.67
C VAL A 65 4.00 -34.32 16.82
N LEU A 66 4.19 -33.17 17.42
CA LEU A 66 4.10 -31.87 16.77
C LEU A 66 5.49 -31.36 16.33
N PHE A 67 5.63 -31.06 15.05
CA PHE A 67 6.87 -30.60 14.44
C PHE A 67 6.79 -29.16 13.97
N PRO A 68 7.56 -28.21 14.54
CA PRO A 68 7.72 -26.90 13.97
C PRO A 68 8.69 -26.94 12.78
N THR A 69 8.34 -26.24 11.69
CA THR A 69 9.18 -26.16 10.49
C THR A 69 9.71 -24.75 10.20
N ASP A 70 9.40 -23.79 11.06
CA ASP A 70 9.94 -22.44 11.06
C ASP A 70 9.93 -21.84 12.46
N ASP A 71 10.75 -20.81 12.69
CA ASP A 71 10.96 -20.18 13.99
C ASP A 71 9.68 -19.56 14.58
N TYR A 72 8.75 -19.10 13.72
CA TYR A 72 7.49 -18.53 14.16
C TYR A 72 6.58 -19.58 14.75
N THR A 73 6.39 -20.70 14.05
CA THR A 73 5.57 -21.81 14.56
C THR A 73 6.20 -22.44 15.80
N ALA A 74 7.52 -22.55 15.87
CA ALA A 74 8.25 -23.00 17.05
C ALA A 74 7.96 -22.10 18.27
N SER A 75 8.01 -20.80 18.07
CA SER A 75 7.71 -19.81 19.14
C SER A 75 6.25 -19.85 19.59
N VAL A 76 5.28 -19.95 18.68
CA VAL A 76 3.86 -20.07 19.06
C VAL A 76 3.63 -21.34 19.87
N MET A 77 4.23 -22.45 19.48
CA MET A 77 4.15 -23.70 20.24
C MET A 77 4.75 -23.56 21.64
N ASP A 78 5.92 -22.98 21.76
CA ASP A 78 6.66 -22.80 22.99
C ASP A 78 5.95 -21.89 23.99
N TYR A 79 5.45 -20.74 23.54
CA TYR A 79 4.65 -19.83 24.39
C TYR A 79 3.32 -20.45 24.88
N ASN A 80 2.81 -21.46 24.18
CA ASN A 80 1.58 -22.16 24.52
C ASN A 80 1.84 -23.60 24.95
N LYS A 81 3.06 -23.92 25.42
CA LYS A 81 3.49 -25.27 25.81
C LYS A 81 2.51 -25.91 26.78
N GLU A 82 2.12 -25.21 27.85
CA GLU A 82 1.19 -25.72 28.85
C GLU A 82 -0.19 -26.08 28.29
N LEU A 83 -0.64 -25.35 27.28
CA LEU A 83 -1.89 -25.61 26.59
C LEU A 83 -1.80 -26.84 25.68
N PHE A 84 -0.64 -27.07 25.06
CA PHE A 84 -0.44 -28.16 24.09
C PHE A 84 0.07 -29.48 24.70
N LYS A 85 0.66 -29.46 25.88
CA LYS A 85 1.26 -30.64 26.50
C LYS A 85 0.33 -31.85 26.64
N ASP A 86 -0.98 -31.62 26.80
CA ASP A 86 -1.95 -32.69 26.90
C ASP A 86 -2.42 -33.21 25.52
N VAL A 87 -2.19 -32.43 24.46
CA VAL A 87 -2.61 -32.74 23.10
C VAL A 87 -1.48 -33.35 22.29
N PHE A 88 -0.26 -32.85 22.47
CA PHE A 88 0.90 -33.22 21.65
C PHE A 88 2.09 -33.67 22.46
N ILE A 89 2.93 -34.51 21.86
CA ILE A 89 4.35 -34.62 22.19
C ILE A 89 5.08 -33.61 21.33
N MET A 90 5.88 -32.74 21.90
CA MET A 90 6.48 -31.61 21.16
C MET A 90 7.93 -31.33 21.59
N PRO A 91 8.75 -30.71 20.72
CA PRO A 91 10.07 -30.22 21.11
C PRO A 91 9.97 -29.22 22.27
N GLU A 92 10.90 -29.30 23.21
CA GLU A 92 10.89 -28.46 24.40
C GLU A 92 12.27 -28.30 25.03
N ILE A 93 12.44 -27.27 25.87
CA ILE A 93 13.51 -27.24 26.88
C ILE A 93 13.02 -28.09 28.07
N VAL A 94 13.80 -29.11 28.44
CA VAL A 94 13.46 -30.02 29.51
C VAL A 94 13.41 -29.27 30.85
N GLY A 95 12.29 -29.34 31.53
CA GLY A 95 12.03 -28.59 32.76
C GLY A 95 11.77 -27.11 32.59
N GLY A 96 11.78 -26.60 31.35
CA GLY A 96 11.45 -25.21 31.06
C GLY A 96 9.94 -24.97 30.94
N GLY A 97 9.52 -23.75 31.26
CA GLY A 97 8.11 -23.28 31.09
C GLY A 97 7.82 -22.72 29.70
N ASN A 98 6.68 -22.06 29.56
CA ASN A 98 6.29 -21.35 28.35
C ASN A 98 7.35 -20.29 27.98
N GLY A 99 7.77 -20.27 26.71
CA GLY A 99 8.75 -19.32 26.18
C GLY A 99 10.21 -19.70 26.38
N SER A 100 10.53 -20.78 27.11
CA SER A 100 11.92 -21.18 27.40
C SER A 100 12.71 -21.53 26.13
N MET A 101 12.11 -22.22 25.18
CA MET A 101 12.76 -22.54 23.91
C MET A 101 12.99 -21.26 23.07
N THR A 102 12.02 -20.39 23.06
CA THR A 102 12.10 -19.10 22.35
C THR A 102 13.21 -18.20 22.93
N GLU A 103 13.41 -18.23 24.24
CA GLU A 103 14.53 -17.55 24.90
C GLU A 103 15.88 -18.11 24.44
N MET A 104 16.02 -19.43 24.33
CA MET A 104 17.24 -20.07 23.80
C MET A 104 17.46 -19.78 22.30
N MET A 105 16.43 -19.36 21.55
CA MET A 105 16.55 -18.90 20.17
C MET A 105 17.04 -17.44 20.05
N ASN A 106 17.27 -16.74 21.15
CA ASN A 106 17.83 -15.39 21.17
C ASN A 106 19.34 -15.45 20.81
N LYS A 107 19.74 -14.68 19.78
CA LYS A 107 21.13 -14.70 19.25
C LYS A 107 22.20 -14.31 20.28
N THR A 108 21.85 -13.46 21.24
CA THR A 108 22.80 -13.05 22.30
C THR A 108 22.99 -14.15 23.33
N VAL A 109 21.93 -14.88 23.67
CA VAL A 109 21.99 -16.06 24.55
C VAL A 109 22.83 -17.16 23.88
N GLN A 110 22.55 -17.44 22.60
CA GLN A 110 23.30 -18.44 21.83
C GLN A 110 24.78 -18.10 21.71
N ALA A 111 25.13 -16.85 21.40
CA ALA A 111 26.52 -16.41 21.30
C ALA A 111 27.27 -16.55 22.66
N ARG A 112 26.59 -16.28 23.78
CA ARG A 112 27.13 -16.50 25.11
C ARG A 112 27.41 -17.99 25.35
N LEU A 113 26.43 -18.86 25.09
CA LEU A 113 26.57 -20.32 25.27
C LEU A 113 27.65 -20.90 24.36
N ALA A 114 27.77 -20.40 23.13
CA ALA A 114 28.85 -20.81 22.21
C ALA A 114 30.23 -20.45 22.79
N ARG A 115 30.42 -19.23 23.31
CA ARG A 115 31.67 -18.81 23.96
C ARG A 115 32.00 -19.65 25.20
N GLU A 116 31.03 -19.92 26.06
CA GLU A 116 31.17 -20.76 27.25
C GLU A 116 31.52 -22.21 26.88
N ALA A 117 31.09 -22.67 25.74
CA ALA A 117 31.46 -24.00 25.19
C ALA A 117 32.85 -24.04 24.54
N GLY A 118 33.44 -22.89 24.18
CA GLY A 118 34.71 -22.77 23.50
C GLY A 118 34.65 -22.59 21.98
N ILE A 119 33.44 -22.25 21.44
CA ILE A 119 33.29 -21.99 20.00
C ILE A 119 33.54 -20.49 19.75
N ASN A 120 34.33 -20.17 18.72
CA ASN A 120 34.54 -18.77 18.33
C ASN A 120 33.21 -18.08 17.96
N THR A 121 33.04 -16.85 18.44
CA THR A 121 31.92 -15.99 18.05
C THR A 121 32.45 -14.63 17.60
N PRO A 122 31.76 -13.94 16.67
CA PRO A 122 32.12 -12.56 16.38
C PRO A 122 31.99 -11.70 17.64
N LYS A 123 32.81 -10.62 17.74
CA LYS A 123 32.53 -9.59 18.73
C LYS A 123 31.14 -9.04 18.53
N ASP A 124 30.41 -8.79 19.60
CA ASP A 124 29.02 -8.34 19.54
C ASP A 124 28.69 -7.25 20.54
N TRP A 125 27.76 -6.37 20.15
CA TRP A 125 27.24 -5.27 20.95
C TRP A 125 25.73 -5.21 20.81
N ILE A 126 25.05 -4.78 21.88
CA ILE A 126 23.61 -4.58 21.89
C ILE A 126 23.35 -3.08 22.03
N ILE A 127 22.62 -2.50 21.08
CA ILE A 127 22.23 -1.10 21.12
C ILE A 127 20.71 -0.99 21.25
N SER A 128 20.27 -0.28 22.31
CA SER A 128 18.86 0.08 22.47
C SER A 128 18.46 1.20 21.50
N LEU A 129 17.31 1.04 20.84
CA LEU A 129 16.71 2.06 19.99
C LEU A 129 15.64 2.91 20.71
N GLU A 130 15.49 2.76 22.03
CA GLU A 130 14.46 3.46 22.80
C GLU A 130 14.81 4.93 23.04
N ASN A 131 16.08 5.17 23.38
CA ASN A 131 16.60 6.48 23.76
C ASN A 131 17.59 7.02 22.72
N GLU A 132 18.43 7.94 23.14
CA GLU A 132 19.56 8.41 22.35
C GLU A 132 20.50 7.23 22.02
N ILE A 133 20.82 7.07 20.74
CA ILE A 133 21.71 5.99 20.30
C ILE A 133 23.13 6.32 20.73
N LYS A 134 23.69 5.48 21.59
CA LYS A 134 25.08 5.56 22.01
C LYS A 134 25.87 4.42 21.40
N ILE A 135 26.91 4.74 20.67
CA ILE A 135 27.85 3.76 20.13
C ILE A 135 28.91 3.48 21.19
N PRO A 136 29.18 2.20 21.53
CA PRO A 136 30.26 1.84 22.44
C PRO A 136 31.63 2.26 21.89
N ASP A 137 32.54 2.72 22.77
CA ASP A 137 33.88 3.19 22.40
C ASP A 137 34.77 2.09 21.80
N ASP A 138 34.48 0.81 22.14
CA ASP A 138 35.20 -0.38 21.64
C ASP A 138 34.59 -0.97 20.36
N MET A 139 33.67 -0.24 19.70
CA MET A 139 33.06 -0.68 18.45
C MET A 139 34.08 -0.85 17.34
N VAL A 140 33.99 -1.99 16.61
CA VAL A 140 34.89 -2.30 15.49
C VAL A 140 34.15 -2.11 14.17
N TYR A 141 34.90 -1.60 13.18
CA TYR A 141 34.39 -1.42 11.82
C TYR A 141 35.26 -2.15 10.78
N PRO A 142 34.69 -2.69 9.69
CA PRO A 142 33.25 -2.72 9.41
C PRO A 142 32.47 -3.56 10.40
N CYS A 143 31.18 -3.22 10.64
CA CYS A 143 30.28 -3.98 11.50
C CYS A 143 29.01 -4.41 10.78
N PHE A 144 28.30 -5.37 11.33
CA PHE A 144 27.08 -5.94 10.75
C PHE A 144 25.90 -5.81 11.72
N VAL A 145 24.86 -5.10 11.29
CA VAL A 145 23.63 -4.91 12.03
C VAL A 145 22.66 -6.03 11.73
N LYS A 146 22.12 -6.71 12.76
CA LYS A 146 21.10 -7.75 12.62
C LYS A 146 20.08 -7.72 13.77
N PRO A 147 18.84 -8.19 13.59
CA PRO A 147 17.88 -8.31 14.67
C PRO A 147 18.36 -9.35 15.69
N ILE A 148 18.07 -9.13 16.97
CA ILE A 148 18.38 -10.07 18.06
C ILE A 148 17.57 -11.35 17.89
N GLU A 149 16.28 -11.22 17.57
CA GLU A 149 15.35 -12.34 17.41
C GLU A 149 15.08 -12.65 15.93
N SER A 150 15.11 -13.92 15.56
CA SER A 150 14.78 -14.37 14.21
C SER A 150 13.29 -14.23 13.90
N ILE A 151 12.42 -14.34 14.90
CA ILE A 151 10.95 -14.33 14.79
C ILE A 151 10.41 -12.94 14.44
N SER A 152 10.90 -11.90 15.08
CA SER A 152 10.41 -10.53 14.94
C SER A 152 11.22 -9.67 13.97
N GLY A 153 12.38 -10.16 13.52
CA GLY A 153 13.32 -9.41 12.67
C GLY A 153 12.98 -9.50 11.19
N TYR A 154 13.24 -8.41 10.47
CA TYR A 154 13.14 -8.39 9.01
C TYR A 154 14.52 -8.38 8.38
N LYS A 155 14.80 -9.22 7.36
CA LYS A 155 16.05 -9.17 6.54
C LYS A 155 16.40 -7.75 6.03
N LYS A 156 15.44 -6.81 6.01
CA LYS A 156 15.66 -5.40 5.65
C LYS A 156 16.36 -4.58 6.73
N GLU A 157 16.46 -5.09 7.93
CA GLU A 157 17.14 -4.49 9.06
C GLU A 157 18.64 -4.82 9.04
N MET A 158 19.01 -5.91 8.37
CA MET A 158 20.39 -6.38 8.23
C MET A 158 21.19 -5.49 7.27
N LYS A 159 22.35 -5.02 7.74
CA LYS A 159 23.23 -4.16 6.93
C LYS A 159 24.67 -4.19 7.44
N ALA A 160 25.62 -4.30 6.51
CA ALA A 160 27.01 -4.00 6.78
C ALA A 160 27.23 -2.47 6.83
N CYS A 161 27.96 -1.99 7.81
CA CYS A 161 28.30 -0.59 8.02
C CYS A 161 29.82 -0.46 8.10
N GLU A 162 30.38 0.33 7.18
CA GLU A 162 31.82 0.51 7.01
C GLU A 162 32.43 1.42 8.09
N ASP A 163 31.60 2.29 8.66
CA ASP A 163 31.99 3.33 9.61
C ASP A 163 30.84 3.72 10.54
N GLU A 164 31.13 4.51 11.55
CA GLU A 164 30.17 5.01 12.54
C GLU A 164 29.07 5.86 11.93
N GLU A 165 29.37 6.71 10.93
CA GLU A 165 28.36 7.54 10.27
C GLU A 165 27.32 6.70 9.57
N THR A 166 27.77 5.66 8.88
CA THR A 166 26.89 4.71 8.18
C THR A 166 26.06 3.91 9.17
N LEU A 167 26.63 3.51 10.30
CA LEU A 167 25.94 2.82 11.39
C LEU A 167 24.87 3.70 12.00
N LEU A 168 25.20 4.91 12.46
CA LEU A 168 24.27 5.87 13.05
C LEU A 168 23.11 6.21 12.12
N LYS A 169 23.40 6.40 10.83
CA LYS A 169 22.37 6.65 9.82
C LYS A 169 21.41 5.47 9.65
N HIS A 170 21.93 4.25 9.75
CA HIS A 170 21.11 3.05 9.68
C HIS A 170 20.27 2.87 10.95
N LEU A 171 20.87 2.97 12.13
CA LEU A 171 20.20 2.86 13.43
C LEU A 171 19.10 3.94 13.58
N SER A 172 19.39 5.20 13.23
CA SER A 172 18.39 6.27 13.23
C SER A 172 17.20 5.99 12.31
N LYS A 173 17.41 5.26 11.21
CA LYS A 173 16.32 4.81 10.33
C LYS A 173 15.50 3.68 10.98
N LEU A 174 16.17 2.75 11.65
CA LEU A 174 15.52 1.66 12.38
C LEU A 174 14.72 2.19 13.56
N GLN A 175 15.26 3.11 14.34
CA GLN A 175 14.60 3.77 15.48
C GLN A 175 13.26 4.41 15.08
N ARG A 176 13.17 5.04 13.90
CA ARG A 176 11.91 5.62 13.39
C ARG A 176 10.81 4.59 13.13
N SER A 177 11.17 3.33 12.96
CA SER A 177 10.26 2.24 12.62
C SER A 177 10.03 1.28 13.80
N PHE A 178 10.97 1.22 14.75
CA PHE A 178 11.06 0.20 15.79
C PHE A 178 11.60 0.81 17.11
N ALA A 179 11.01 1.91 17.59
CA ALA A 179 11.53 2.71 18.71
C ALA A 179 11.74 1.94 20.04
N ASN A 180 11.06 0.80 20.24
CA ASN A 180 11.10 0.06 21.52
C ASN A 180 11.83 -1.29 21.37
N ARG A 181 12.95 -1.33 20.66
CA ARG A 181 13.71 -2.55 20.46
C ARG A 181 15.20 -2.35 20.63
N SER A 182 15.88 -3.38 21.03
CA SER A 182 17.33 -3.49 20.91
C SER A 182 17.73 -4.18 19.61
N ILE A 183 18.91 -3.85 19.12
CA ILE A 183 19.48 -4.41 17.90
C ILE A 183 20.85 -4.98 18.18
N LEU A 184 21.19 -6.08 17.54
CA LEU A 184 22.50 -6.70 17.65
C LEU A 184 23.42 -6.16 16.57
N ILE A 185 24.62 -5.77 16.97
CA ILE A 185 25.71 -5.39 16.08
C ILE A 185 26.84 -6.36 16.30
N GLN A 186 27.44 -6.84 15.23
CA GLN A 186 28.59 -7.73 15.29
C GLN A 186 29.71 -7.20 14.41
N GLU A 187 30.95 -7.55 14.72
CA GLU A 187 32.05 -7.33 13.79
C GLU A 187 31.73 -8.01 12.45
N TYR A 188 32.13 -7.37 11.37
CA TYR A 188 31.88 -7.89 10.02
C TYR A 188 32.93 -8.95 9.70
N LEU A 189 32.48 -10.16 9.41
CA LEU A 189 33.33 -11.27 9.00
C LEU A 189 33.27 -11.45 7.49
N GLU A 190 34.41 -11.59 6.85
CA GLU A 190 34.50 -11.98 5.45
C GLU A 190 34.35 -13.52 5.33
N ILE A 191 33.07 -13.95 5.26
CA ILE A 191 32.72 -15.36 5.24
C ILE A 191 33.08 -15.96 3.89
N GLU A 192 33.98 -16.93 3.90
CA GLU A 192 34.42 -17.67 2.70
C GLU A 192 33.48 -18.82 2.38
N ASN A 193 32.97 -19.51 3.40
CA ASN A 193 32.05 -20.62 3.25
C ASN A 193 31.24 -20.81 4.54
N GLU A 194 30.19 -21.60 4.47
CA GLU A 194 29.32 -21.93 5.59
C GLU A 194 29.12 -23.45 5.68
N ILE A 195 28.98 -23.91 6.91
CA ILE A 195 28.65 -25.28 7.24
C ILE A 195 27.33 -25.27 8.01
N ASP A 196 26.40 -26.07 7.55
CA ASP A 196 25.12 -26.31 8.25
C ASP A 196 25.08 -27.77 8.67
N PHE A 197 24.44 -28.08 9.78
CA PHE A 197 24.08 -29.45 10.11
C PHE A 197 22.84 -29.53 10.95
N SER A 198 22.08 -30.58 10.74
CA SER A 198 20.90 -30.91 11.53
C SER A 198 21.18 -32.14 12.36
N GLY A 199 20.53 -32.21 13.52
CA GLY A 199 20.62 -33.34 14.41
C GLY A 199 19.39 -33.43 15.32
N VAL A 200 19.50 -34.31 16.30
CA VAL A 200 18.51 -34.55 17.33
C VAL A 200 19.15 -34.39 18.70
N CYS A 201 18.56 -33.58 19.56
CA CYS A 201 18.88 -33.50 20.99
C CYS A 201 17.83 -34.32 21.76
N LEU A 202 18.33 -35.23 22.59
CA LEU A 202 17.53 -36.03 23.52
C LEU A 202 17.95 -35.67 24.96
N ASP A 203 17.91 -34.38 25.27
CA ASP A 203 18.45 -33.73 26.45
C ASP A 203 20.00 -33.89 26.52
N GLN A 204 20.53 -34.95 27.12
CA GLN A 204 21.96 -35.18 27.28
C GLN A 204 22.61 -36.03 26.17
N GLU A 205 21.83 -36.69 25.34
CA GLU A 205 22.30 -37.38 24.17
C GLU A 205 22.11 -36.50 22.91
N ILE A 206 23.18 -36.32 22.17
CA ILE A 206 23.20 -35.45 20.98
C ILE A 206 23.64 -36.28 19.77
N ILE A 207 22.77 -36.38 18.77
CA ILE A 207 22.97 -37.13 17.54
C ILE A 207 23.25 -36.17 16.41
N VAL A 208 24.48 -36.20 15.86
CA VAL A 208 24.92 -35.45 14.69
C VAL A 208 25.48 -36.42 13.65
N PRO A 209 24.67 -36.90 12.71
CA PRO A 209 25.13 -37.96 11.78
C PRO A 209 26.08 -37.48 10.70
N ALA A 210 26.01 -36.22 10.32
CA ALA A 210 26.81 -35.62 9.25
C ALA A 210 26.71 -34.08 9.31
N ILE A 211 27.55 -33.41 8.52
CA ILE A 211 27.46 -31.97 8.23
C ILE A 211 27.21 -31.72 6.74
N ILE A 212 26.78 -30.54 6.42
CA ILE A 212 26.59 -30.05 5.06
C ILE A 212 27.56 -28.91 4.80
N LYS A 213 28.48 -29.13 3.84
CA LYS A 213 29.31 -28.06 3.28
C LYS A 213 28.51 -27.37 2.17
N LYS A 214 28.19 -26.08 2.33
CA LYS A 214 27.48 -25.31 1.30
C LYS A 214 28.39 -25.16 0.07
N THR A 215 27.91 -25.57 -1.09
CA THR A 215 28.61 -25.38 -2.36
C THR A 215 28.15 -24.11 -3.08
N ASN A 216 26.92 -23.70 -2.88
CA ASN A 216 26.39 -22.42 -3.33
C ASN A 216 25.36 -21.88 -2.36
N VAL A 217 25.39 -20.56 -2.16
CA VAL A 217 24.39 -19.80 -1.42
C VAL A 217 23.55 -18.95 -2.36
N ALA A 218 22.30 -18.71 -1.98
CA ALA A 218 21.37 -17.89 -2.74
C ALA A 218 21.86 -16.44 -2.86
N GLN A 219 21.77 -15.89 -4.07
CA GLN A 219 22.10 -14.48 -4.31
C GLN A 219 20.89 -13.56 -4.11
N TYR A 220 19.67 -14.05 -4.32
CA TYR A 220 18.44 -13.30 -4.10
C TYR A 220 18.07 -13.23 -2.62
N GLU A 221 18.11 -14.36 -1.93
CA GLU A 221 17.94 -14.49 -0.48
C GLU A 221 19.29 -14.84 0.15
N LYS A 222 20.18 -13.86 0.30
CA LYS A 222 21.53 -14.03 0.83
C LYS A 222 21.57 -14.85 2.12
N GLY A 223 22.53 -15.76 2.22
CA GLY A 223 22.75 -16.65 3.37
C GLY A 223 21.89 -17.92 3.36
N VAL A 224 20.94 -18.09 2.43
CA VAL A 224 20.15 -19.33 2.31
C VAL A 224 20.90 -20.34 1.46
N THR A 225 20.98 -21.58 1.91
CA THR A 225 21.62 -22.69 1.20
C THR A 225 20.92 -22.97 -0.11
N LEU A 226 21.66 -22.87 -1.24
CA LEU A 226 21.15 -23.23 -2.56
C LEU A 226 21.53 -24.68 -2.91
N SER A 227 22.77 -25.09 -2.64
CA SER A 227 23.25 -26.45 -2.83
C SER A 227 24.36 -26.74 -1.84
N GLY A 228 24.55 -28.00 -1.53
CA GLY A 228 25.56 -28.47 -0.60
C GLY A 228 25.89 -29.93 -0.81
N ILE A 229 26.84 -30.41 -0.04
CA ILE A 229 27.33 -31.82 -0.03
C ILE A 229 27.25 -32.32 1.40
N VAL A 230 26.72 -33.54 1.58
CA VAL A 230 26.67 -34.23 2.87
C VAL A 230 28.02 -34.90 3.10
N VAL A 231 28.72 -34.50 4.15
CA VAL A 231 30.04 -35.00 4.52
C VAL A 231 30.07 -35.42 5.97
N LYS A 232 31.15 -36.12 6.40
CA LYS A 232 31.26 -36.62 7.75
C LYS A 232 31.35 -35.50 8.79
N PHE A 233 30.78 -35.70 9.97
CA PHE A 233 30.92 -34.78 11.10
C PHE A 233 32.38 -34.72 11.56
N GLU A 234 33.13 -35.85 11.42
CA GLU A 234 34.56 -35.99 11.72
C GLU A 234 35.47 -35.14 10.82
N GLU A 235 34.93 -34.51 9.76
CA GLU A 235 35.71 -33.52 9.00
C GLU A 235 35.93 -32.21 9.76
N LEU A 236 35.16 -31.96 10.84
CA LEU A 236 35.46 -30.91 11.82
C LEU A 236 36.53 -31.38 12.80
N GLU A 237 37.37 -30.45 13.26
CA GLU A 237 38.35 -30.72 14.32
C GLU A 237 37.69 -31.27 15.58
N GLN A 238 38.38 -32.16 16.28
CA GLN A 238 37.85 -32.86 17.45
C GLN A 238 37.44 -31.88 18.55
N GLU A 239 38.26 -30.89 18.85
CA GLU A 239 37.98 -29.87 19.88
C GLU A 239 36.71 -29.07 19.55
N LEU A 240 36.49 -28.72 18.26
CA LEU A 240 35.29 -28.03 17.84
C LEU A 240 34.05 -28.92 17.98
N ARG A 241 34.14 -30.20 17.60
CA ARG A 241 33.03 -31.15 17.76
C ARG A 241 32.62 -31.29 19.23
N GLU A 242 33.62 -31.43 20.12
CA GLU A 242 33.38 -31.52 21.57
C GLU A 242 32.73 -30.24 22.09
N SER A 243 33.19 -29.08 21.64
CA SER A 243 32.60 -27.78 21.99
C SER A 243 31.14 -27.65 21.51
N ILE A 244 30.86 -28.10 20.28
CA ILE A 244 29.47 -28.12 19.73
C ILE A 244 28.56 -29.01 20.60
N ILE A 245 29.00 -30.23 20.90
CA ILE A 245 28.26 -31.19 21.74
C ILE A 245 28.04 -30.59 23.16
N LYS A 246 29.03 -29.95 23.73
CA LYS A 246 28.95 -29.27 25.03
C LYS A 246 27.90 -28.15 25.02
N MET A 247 27.91 -27.32 23.95
CA MET A 247 26.92 -26.24 23.78
C MET A 247 25.51 -26.82 23.65
N LEU A 248 25.30 -27.83 22.81
CA LEU A 248 23.98 -28.43 22.59
C LEU A 248 23.42 -29.06 23.87
N LYS A 249 24.28 -29.74 24.64
CA LYS A 249 23.89 -30.29 25.97
C LYS A 249 23.45 -29.20 26.96
N SER A 250 24.13 -28.04 26.93
CA SER A 250 23.78 -26.93 27.81
C SER A 250 22.42 -26.29 27.54
N LEU A 251 21.83 -26.57 26.39
CA LEU A 251 20.47 -26.12 26.04
C LEU A 251 19.38 -26.93 26.77
N HIS A 252 19.67 -28.14 27.25
CA HIS A 252 18.68 -29.08 27.81
C HIS A 252 17.46 -29.24 26.86
N TYR A 253 17.72 -29.33 25.58
CA TYR A 253 16.70 -29.37 24.55
C TYR A 253 16.33 -30.79 24.16
N PHE A 254 15.04 -31.06 24.03
CA PHE A 254 14.49 -32.26 23.42
C PHE A 254 13.84 -31.91 22.09
N GLY A 255 14.46 -32.29 20.97
CA GLY A 255 13.94 -31.95 19.67
C GLY A 255 14.98 -31.95 18.57
N MET A 256 14.56 -31.62 17.34
CA MET A 256 15.44 -31.44 16.22
C MET A 256 16.04 -30.04 16.22
N PHE A 257 17.29 -29.93 15.80
CA PHE A 257 17.98 -28.65 15.64
C PHE A 257 18.63 -28.51 14.27
N ASP A 258 18.96 -27.26 13.92
CA ASP A 258 19.71 -26.89 12.72
C ASP A 258 20.78 -25.87 13.13
N PHE A 259 22.06 -26.24 13.00
CA PHE A 259 23.21 -25.52 13.51
C PHE A 259 24.03 -24.94 12.36
N GLU A 260 24.39 -23.67 12.46
CA GLU A 260 25.09 -22.94 11.38
C GLU A 260 26.45 -22.42 11.86
N LEU A 261 27.49 -22.68 11.07
CA LEU A 261 28.85 -22.21 11.27
C LEU A 261 29.33 -21.43 10.04
N SER A 262 30.20 -20.45 10.26
CA SER A 262 30.84 -19.65 9.20
C SER A 262 32.34 -19.87 9.21
N ILE A 263 32.95 -20.09 8.03
CA ILE A 263 34.38 -20.25 7.83
C ILE A 263 34.97 -18.91 7.42
N VAL A 264 36.01 -18.45 8.12
CA VAL A 264 36.71 -17.20 7.89
C VAL A 264 38.22 -17.48 8.01
N GLY A 265 38.92 -17.62 6.88
CA GLY A 265 40.30 -18.12 6.86
C GLY A 265 40.40 -19.50 7.50
N ASP A 266 41.32 -19.63 8.45
CA ASP A 266 41.54 -20.88 9.21
C ASP A 266 40.61 -21.04 10.43
N LYS A 267 39.68 -20.11 10.66
CA LYS A 267 38.80 -20.12 11.84
C LYS A 267 37.37 -20.43 11.48
N ILE A 268 36.71 -21.16 12.34
CA ILE A 268 35.27 -21.44 12.28
C ILE A 268 34.57 -20.66 13.38
N TYR A 269 33.53 -19.95 13.01
CA TYR A 269 32.73 -19.13 13.89
C TYR A 269 31.30 -19.65 14.01
N PHE A 270 30.73 -19.59 15.21
CA PHE A 270 29.33 -19.84 15.45
C PHE A 270 28.47 -18.75 14.80
N ASN A 271 27.40 -19.13 14.12
CA ASN A 271 26.43 -18.20 13.53
C ASN A 271 25.10 -18.24 14.28
N GLU A 272 24.40 -19.37 14.26
CA GLU A 272 23.17 -19.58 15.01
C GLU A 272 22.81 -21.07 15.15
N VAL A 273 21.94 -21.38 16.12
CA VAL A 273 21.28 -22.68 16.22
C VAL A 273 19.75 -22.45 16.21
N ASN A 274 19.06 -23.14 15.33
CA ASN A 274 17.62 -23.10 15.17
C ASN A 274 17.01 -24.35 15.83
N LEU A 275 16.15 -24.16 16.85
CA LEU A 275 15.55 -25.26 17.61
C LEU A 275 14.30 -25.81 16.91
N ARG A 276 14.51 -26.27 15.70
CA ARG A 276 13.47 -26.82 14.82
C ARG A 276 14.12 -27.59 13.67
N SER A 277 13.29 -28.33 12.91
CA SER A 277 13.75 -29.03 11.71
C SER A 277 14.29 -28.07 10.64
N GLY A 278 15.47 -28.34 10.13
CA GLY A 278 16.12 -27.62 9.03
C GLY A 278 15.61 -28.00 7.66
N GLY A 279 15.79 -27.10 6.67
CA GLY A 279 15.41 -27.34 5.28
C GLY A 279 16.10 -28.53 4.62
N PRO A 280 17.41 -28.76 4.87
CA PRO A 280 18.17 -29.84 4.24
C PRO A 280 17.90 -31.26 4.78
N ASN A 281 17.02 -31.47 5.75
CA ASN A 281 16.76 -32.79 6.35
C ASN A 281 16.43 -33.89 5.33
N PHE A 282 15.87 -33.53 4.15
CA PHE A 282 15.64 -34.50 3.09
C PHE A 282 16.94 -34.97 2.43
N ALA A 283 18.02 -34.17 2.45
CA ALA A 283 19.32 -34.62 1.97
C ALA A 283 19.94 -35.70 2.88
N TYR A 284 19.75 -35.59 4.20
CA TYR A 284 20.13 -36.63 5.15
C TYR A 284 19.35 -37.93 4.91
N PHE A 285 18.02 -37.81 4.70
CA PHE A 285 17.16 -38.96 4.41
C PHE A 285 17.63 -39.71 3.13
N GLU A 286 17.91 -39.03 2.05
CA GLU A 286 18.42 -39.62 0.81
C GLU A 286 19.88 -40.10 0.95
N SER A 287 20.58 -39.70 2.00
CA SER A 287 21.94 -40.18 2.33
C SER A 287 21.90 -41.33 3.33
N GLY A 288 20.73 -41.76 3.77
CA GLY A 288 20.54 -42.98 4.56
C GLY A 288 20.17 -42.80 6.02
N VAL A 289 20.07 -41.54 6.56
CA VAL A 289 19.64 -41.29 7.92
C VAL A 289 18.34 -40.45 7.96
N ASN A 290 17.34 -40.93 8.67
CA ASN A 290 16.02 -40.25 8.76
C ASN A 290 15.84 -39.58 10.10
N LEU A 291 16.47 -38.41 10.29
CA LEU A 291 16.40 -37.65 11.55
C LEU A 291 14.96 -37.33 12.04
N PRO A 292 14.01 -36.93 11.17
CA PRO A 292 12.62 -36.76 11.63
C PRO A 292 11.99 -38.05 12.17
N ALA A 293 12.26 -39.21 11.53
CA ALA A 293 11.73 -40.48 12.02
C ALA A 293 12.39 -40.93 13.32
N LEU A 294 13.70 -40.72 13.44
CA LEU A 294 14.45 -41.00 14.66
C LEU A 294 13.85 -40.16 15.84
N PHE A 295 13.67 -38.87 15.67
CA PHE A 295 13.05 -38.04 16.70
C PHE A 295 11.63 -38.50 17.07
N VAL A 296 10.78 -38.87 16.08
CA VAL A 296 9.45 -39.38 16.38
C VAL A 296 9.50 -40.69 17.15
N SER A 297 10.38 -41.60 16.78
CA SER A 297 10.57 -42.89 17.49
C SER A 297 10.94 -42.68 18.96
N GLU A 298 11.88 -41.76 19.24
CA GLU A 298 12.26 -41.38 20.60
C GLU A 298 11.09 -40.69 21.35
N ALA A 299 10.41 -39.75 20.71
CA ALA A 299 9.28 -39.04 21.28
C ALA A 299 8.13 -39.98 21.66
N LEU A 300 7.97 -41.08 20.92
CA LEU A 300 6.96 -42.13 21.20
C LEU A 300 7.48 -43.21 22.17
N GLY A 301 8.70 -43.11 22.68
CA GLY A 301 9.30 -44.09 23.57
C GLY A 301 9.65 -45.43 22.92
N GLN A 302 9.76 -45.46 21.59
CA GLN A 302 10.11 -46.67 20.82
C GLN A 302 11.64 -46.88 20.74
N GLY A 303 12.40 -45.82 21.02
CA GLY A 303 13.86 -45.83 20.93
C GLY A 303 14.40 -45.82 19.49
N HIS A 304 15.69 -45.84 19.35
CA HIS A 304 16.40 -45.96 18.08
C HIS A 304 17.59 -46.93 18.21
N THR A 305 18.17 -47.33 17.10
CA THR A 305 19.34 -48.19 17.05
C THR A 305 20.57 -47.40 16.53
N PRO A 306 21.80 -47.82 16.85
CA PRO A 306 23.01 -47.18 16.30
C PRO A 306 23.03 -47.09 14.78
N GLU A 307 22.31 -47.98 14.07
CA GLU A 307 22.19 -47.90 12.62
C GLU A 307 21.29 -46.75 12.14
N ASP A 308 20.31 -46.32 12.92
CA ASP A 308 19.40 -45.21 12.62
C ASP A 308 20.15 -43.86 12.65
N GLU A 309 21.31 -43.80 13.30
CA GLU A 309 22.19 -42.63 13.39
C GLU A 309 23.18 -42.51 12.22
N LYS A 310 23.37 -43.56 11.43
CA LYS A 310 24.47 -43.63 10.48
C LYS A 310 24.07 -43.20 9.07
N VAL A 311 24.84 -42.27 8.52
CA VAL A 311 24.75 -41.94 7.08
C VAL A 311 25.39 -43.07 6.29
N SER A 312 24.66 -43.70 5.41
CA SER A 312 25.13 -44.79 4.57
C SER A 312 25.92 -44.30 3.36
N GLN A 313 25.71 -43.08 2.89
CA GLN A 313 26.36 -42.53 1.68
C GLN A 313 26.75 -41.08 1.86
N TYR A 314 28.01 -40.82 2.15
CA TYR A 314 28.62 -39.49 2.13
C TYR A 314 28.97 -39.02 0.72
N GLY A 315 29.22 -37.74 0.54
CA GLY A 315 29.61 -37.14 -0.72
C GLY A 315 28.43 -36.83 -1.67
N LYS A 316 27.19 -37.16 -1.31
CA LYS A 316 26.01 -36.81 -2.12
C LYS A 316 25.79 -35.31 -2.13
N SER A 317 25.69 -34.77 -3.33
CA SER A 317 25.31 -33.37 -3.56
C SER A 317 23.80 -33.20 -3.60
N PHE A 318 23.30 -32.07 -3.09
CA PHE A 318 21.88 -31.73 -3.19
C PHE A 318 21.67 -30.32 -3.69
N ILE A 319 20.46 -30.05 -4.22
CA ILE A 319 20.01 -28.73 -4.63
C ILE A 319 18.63 -28.42 -4.05
N TYR A 320 18.48 -27.19 -3.59
CA TYR A 320 17.18 -26.62 -3.21
C TYR A 320 16.57 -25.90 -4.41
N GLU A 321 15.79 -26.61 -5.22
CA GLU A 321 15.31 -26.12 -6.52
C GLU A 321 14.48 -24.85 -6.41
N LYS A 322 13.69 -24.68 -5.32
CA LYS A 322 12.94 -23.44 -5.09
C LYS A 322 13.88 -22.24 -5.08
N ILE A 323 14.98 -22.31 -4.35
CA ILE A 323 15.97 -21.25 -4.20
C ILE A 323 16.69 -21.00 -5.54
N ALA A 324 17.11 -22.04 -6.21
CA ALA A 324 17.74 -21.92 -7.53
C ALA A 324 16.81 -21.28 -8.58
N TRP A 325 15.53 -21.63 -8.58
CA TRP A 325 14.53 -20.98 -9.42
C TRP A 325 14.29 -19.52 -9.06
N GLU A 326 14.35 -19.15 -7.78
CA GLU A 326 14.23 -17.77 -7.33
C GLU A 326 15.42 -16.93 -7.80
N ASP A 327 16.64 -17.44 -7.71
CA ASP A 327 17.84 -16.79 -8.27
C ASP A 327 17.71 -16.62 -9.78
N TYR A 328 17.28 -17.63 -10.52
CA TYR A 328 17.03 -17.52 -11.95
C TYR A 328 15.94 -16.47 -12.27
N ILE A 329 14.83 -16.52 -11.59
CA ILE A 329 13.74 -15.55 -11.80
C ILE A 329 14.21 -14.13 -11.48
N ASN A 330 15.08 -13.95 -10.50
CA ASN A 330 15.60 -12.64 -10.08
C ASN A 330 16.80 -12.16 -10.91
N GLY A 331 17.34 -13.01 -11.78
CA GLY A 331 18.38 -12.64 -12.74
C GLY A 331 19.80 -12.81 -12.21
N PHE A 332 19.97 -13.48 -11.08
CA PHE A 332 21.26 -13.83 -10.50
C PHE A 332 21.84 -15.11 -11.12
N MET A 333 20.99 -15.89 -11.76
CA MET A 333 21.37 -17.14 -12.44
C MET A 333 20.79 -17.18 -13.85
N THR A 334 21.54 -17.75 -14.82
CA THR A 334 21.03 -18.02 -16.17
C THR A 334 20.25 -19.34 -16.19
N LYS A 335 19.39 -19.52 -17.22
CA LYS A 335 18.69 -20.80 -17.38
C LYS A 335 19.65 -21.98 -17.62
N LYS A 336 20.82 -21.75 -18.25
CA LYS A 336 21.84 -22.77 -18.48
C LYS A 336 22.45 -23.22 -17.15
N GLN A 337 22.80 -22.27 -16.28
CA GLN A 337 23.31 -22.54 -14.93
C GLN A 337 22.26 -23.26 -14.07
N LEU A 338 20.99 -22.78 -14.03
CA LEU A 338 19.92 -23.47 -13.32
C LEU A 338 19.76 -24.93 -13.73
N ASN A 339 19.70 -25.18 -15.04
CA ASN A 339 19.57 -26.54 -15.55
C ASN A 339 20.84 -27.41 -15.27
N ALA A 340 22.03 -26.82 -15.32
CA ALA A 340 23.28 -27.51 -14.98
C ALA A 340 23.29 -27.87 -13.49
N CYS A 341 22.97 -26.94 -12.59
CA CYS A 341 22.91 -27.21 -11.14
C CYS A 341 21.91 -28.33 -10.79
N ILE A 342 20.68 -28.27 -11.37
CA ILE A 342 19.68 -29.32 -11.12
C ILE A 342 20.13 -30.69 -11.66
N LYS A 343 20.81 -30.71 -12.80
CA LYS A 343 21.25 -31.98 -13.43
C LYS A 343 22.48 -32.59 -12.74
N SER A 344 23.36 -31.75 -12.18
CA SER A 344 24.57 -32.19 -11.52
C SER A 344 24.39 -32.60 -10.06
N SER A 345 23.24 -32.32 -9.46
CA SER A 345 22.97 -32.70 -8.09
C SER A 345 22.37 -34.11 -8.01
N ASP A 346 22.88 -34.91 -7.07
CA ASP A 346 22.40 -36.28 -6.82
C ASP A 346 21.00 -36.27 -6.20
N ILE A 347 20.71 -35.26 -5.37
CA ILE A 347 19.45 -35.12 -4.62
C ILE A 347 18.78 -33.81 -5.01
N THR A 348 17.49 -33.90 -5.34
CA THR A 348 16.58 -32.74 -5.53
C THR A 348 15.55 -32.71 -4.42
N LEU A 349 15.47 -31.61 -3.65
CA LEU A 349 14.64 -31.56 -2.44
C LEU A 349 13.14 -31.53 -2.71
N LEU A 350 12.71 -31.03 -3.87
CA LEU A 350 11.29 -30.92 -4.26
C LEU A 350 10.86 -31.85 -5.38
N CYS A 351 11.75 -32.13 -6.35
CA CYS A 351 11.44 -32.92 -7.54
C CYS A 351 11.83 -34.38 -7.36
N ASN A 352 11.33 -35.03 -6.33
CA ASN A 352 11.67 -36.43 -6.02
C ASN A 352 10.86 -37.42 -6.88
N ASN A 353 11.51 -38.49 -7.35
CA ASN A 353 10.84 -39.52 -8.16
C ASN A 353 9.88 -40.40 -7.34
N ASN A 354 10.15 -40.57 -6.05
CA ASN A 354 9.29 -41.32 -5.14
C ASN A 354 8.01 -40.57 -4.75
N ASP A 355 8.01 -39.22 -4.84
CA ASP A 355 6.85 -38.37 -4.62
C ASP A 355 6.81 -37.22 -5.66
N PRO A 356 6.44 -37.49 -6.92
CA PRO A 356 6.62 -36.56 -8.01
C PRO A 356 5.60 -35.42 -8.07
N VAL A 357 4.47 -35.50 -7.35
CA VAL A 357 3.36 -34.55 -7.46
C VAL A 357 3.74 -33.16 -6.99
N PRO A 358 4.33 -32.96 -5.80
CA PRO A 358 4.79 -31.64 -5.33
C PRO A 358 5.73 -30.97 -6.34
N GLY A 359 6.71 -31.72 -6.86
CA GLY A 359 7.68 -31.22 -7.85
C GLY A 359 7.03 -30.80 -9.18
N LYS A 360 6.03 -31.57 -9.67
CA LYS A 360 5.27 -31.23 -10.88
C LYS A 360 4.47 -29.94 -10.69
N ILE A 361 3.77 -29.80 -9.57
CA ILE A 361 2.99 -28.61 -9.23
C ILE A 361 3.92 -27.39 -9.08
N PHE A 362 5.02 -27.53 -8.34
CA PHE A 362 6.04 -26.50 -8.19
C PHE A 362 6.57 -26.05 -9.54
N THR A 363 7.04 -26.97 -10.36
CA THR A 363 7.60 -26.70 -11.68
C THR A 363 6.59 -25.96 -12.59
N LYS A 364 5.31 -26.37 -12.60
CA LYS A 364 4.25 -25.68 -13.35
C LYS A 364 4.05 -24.23 -12.87
N LYS A 365 3.98 -24.01 -11.55
CA LYS A 365 3.80 -22.68 -10.95
C LYS A 365 5.01 -21.78 -11.19
N ILE A 366 6.21 -22.28 -10.97
CA ILE A 366 7.45 -21.50 -11.09
C ILE A 366 7.76 -21.12 -12.55
N LYS A 367 7.53 -22.03 -13.51
CA LYS A 367 7.64 -21.75 -14.95
C LYS A 367 6.65 -20.64 -15.38
N LYS A 368 5.41 -20.65 -14.84
CA LYS A 368 4.42 -19.58 -15.08
C LYS A 368 4.90 -18.23 -14.53
N THR A 369 5.52 -18.24 -13.35
CA THR A 369 6.10 -17.05 -12.72
C THR A 369 7.30 -16.51 -13.50
N ALA A 370 8.22 -17.37 -13.93
CA ALA A 370 9.35 -17.03 -14.78
C ALA A 370 8.90 -16.42 -16.12
N LYS A 371 7.88 -17.00 -16.78
CA LYS A 371 7.30 -16.47 -18.01
C LYS A 371 6.67 -15.09 -17.81
N ARG A 372 5.94 -14.89 -16.69
CA ARG A 372 5.37 -13.58 -16.33
C ARG A 372 6.45 -12.53 -16.07
N ARG A 373 7.58 -12.92 -15.48
CA ARG A 373 8.69 -12.00 -15.22
C ARG A 373 9.49 -11.69 -16.48
N LYS A 374 9.77 -12.66 -17.34
CA LYS A 374 10.33 -12.43 -18.68
C LYS A 374 9.48 -11.42 -19.48
N LEU A 375 8.15 -11.57 -19.42
CA LEU A 375 7.20 -10.65 -20.06
C LEU A 375 7.26 -9.25 -19.43
N ARG A 376 7.43 -9.16 -18.11
CA ARG A 376 7.63 -7.88 -17.38
C ARG A 376 8.96 -7.21 -17.74
N ASN A 377 10.02 -7.99 -17.86
CA ASN A 377 11.34 -7.49 -18.22
C ASN A 377 11.41 -7.06 -19.70
N ALA A 378 10.80 -7.81 -20.61
CA ALA A 378 10.60 -7.40 -22.00
C ALA A 378 9.77 -6.10 -22.09
N LYS A 379 8.69 -5.97 -21.30
CA LYS A 379 7.92 -4.71 -21.18
C LYS A 379 8.77 -3.57 -20.62
N ARG A 380 9.68 -3.84 -19.68
CA ARG A 380 10.61 -2.84 -19.14
C ARG A 380 11.68 -2.46 -20.17
N ALA A 381 12.19 -3.41 -20.95
CA ALA A 381 13.17 -3.17 -22.02
C ALA A 381 12.54 -2.33 -23.15
N VAL A 382 11.35 -2.71 -23.65
CA VAL A 382 10.58 -1.91 -24.63
C VAL A 382 10.29 -0.51 -24.08
N LYS A 383 9.93 -0.40 -22.81
CA LYS A 383 9.72 0.89 -22.14
C LYS A 383 11.02 1.70 -22.01
N LYS A 384 12.16 1.03 -21.86
CA LYS A 384 13.51 1.64 -21.79
C LYS A 384 13.96 2.09 -23.17
N THR A 385 13.67 1.32 -24.23
CA THR A 385 13.93 1.65 -25.64
C THR A 385 13.05 2.78 -26.14
N VAL A 386 11.73 2.71 -25.88
CA VAL A 386 10.78 3.80 -26.15
C VAL A 386 11.19 5.07 -25.38
N LYS A 387 11.70 4.92 -24.15
CA LYS A 387 12.24 6.03 -23.37
C LYS A 387 13.56 6.56 -23.96
N LYS A 388 14.40 5.71 -24.51
CA LYS A 388 15.66 6.11 -25.18
C LYS A 388 15.40 6.88 -26.48
N ILE A 389 14.41 6.45 -27.27
CA ILE A 389 14.01 7.10 -28.54
C ILE A 389 13.24 8.40 -28.27
N LEU A 390 12.35 8.44 -27.30
CA LEU A 390 11.56 9.63 -26.94
C LEU A 390 12.29 10.57 -25.97
N TYR A 391 13.35 10.14 -25.28
CA TYR A 391 14.04 10.93 -24.28
C TYR A 391 14.79 12.14 -24.87
N PRO A 392 15.46 12.08 -26.05
CA PRO A 392 16.05 13.26 -26.67
C PRO A 392 15.00 14.29 -27.08
N VAL A 393 13.82 13.86 -27.57
CA VAL A 393 12.69 14.74 -27.92
C VAL A 393 11.96 15.26 -26.67
N LEU A 394 11.88 14.44 -25.62
CA LEU A 394 11.18 14.76 -24.37
C LEU A 394 12.11 15.37 -23.29
N ARG A 395 13.43 15.35 -23.48
CA ARG A 395 14.40 15.87 -22.52
C ARG A 395 14.31 17.39 -22.35
N PRO A 396 14.25 18.21 -23.42
CA PRO A 396 14.00 19.64 -23.32
C PRO A 396 12.64 19.91 -22.66
N ILE A 397 11.62 19.17 -23.08
CA ILE A 397 10.26 19.22 -22.52
C ILE A 397 10.24 18.82 -21.04
N LYS A 398 10.97 17.75 -20.67
CA LYS A 398 11.08 17.30 -19.28
C LYS A 398 11.90 18.26 -18.41
N HIS A 399 12.97 18.88 -18.92
CA HIS A 399 13.74 19.87 -18.18
C HIS A 399 12.95 21.16 -17.97
N SER A 400 12.19 21.59 -18.97
CA SER A 400 11.26 22.73 -18.85
C SER A 400 10.10 22.42 -17.90
N LEU A 401 9.55 21.18 -17.96
CA LEU A 401 8.39 20.73 -17.16
C LEU A 401 8.74 20.26 -15.74
N LEU A 402 9.99 19.90 -15.47
CA LEU A 402 10.46 19.38 -14.19
C LEU A 402 11.47 20.29 -13.49
N ARG A 403 11.94 21.36 -14.13
CA ARG A 403 12.51 22.44 -13.35
C ARG A 403 11.38 22.95 -12.46
N TYR A 404 11.49 22.66 -11.18
CA TYR A 404 10.89 23.51 -10.18
C TYR A 404 11.30 24.94 -10.53
N PRO A 405 10.39 25.89 -10.55
CA PRO A 405 10.81 27.20 -10.09
C PRO A 405 11.42 26.87 -8.73
N GLN A 406 12.74 27.03 -8.57
CA GLN A 406 13.32 26.95 -7.24
C GLN A 406 12.40 27.83 -6.42
N THR A 407 11.87 27.27 -5.33
CA THR A 407 11.20 28.05 -4.31
C THR A 407 11.93 29.37 -4.25
N LYS A 408 11.29 30.47 -4.68
CA LYS A 408 11.83 31.81 -4.41
C LYS A 408 12.12 31.71 -2.95
N LYS A 409 13.40 31.89 -2.60
CA LYS A 409 13.96 31.50 -1.31
C LYS A 409 13.04 32.01 -0.21
N GLU A 410 12.83 31.22 0.82
CA GLU A 410 12.13 31.60 2.06
C GLU A 410 12.59 32.98 2.60
N ASN A 411 13.78 33.40 2.23
CA ASN A 411 14.40 34.69 2.58
C ASN A 411 13.81 35.93 1.86
N GLN A 412 12.85 35.82 0.94
CA GLN A 412 12.14 36.95 0.33
C GLN A 412 10.69 37.09 0.87
N ARG A 413 10.33 36.33 1.90
CA ARG A 413 9.00 36.38 2.54
C ARG A 413 8.75 37.69 3.33
N ASN A 414 9.78 38.43 3.66
CA ASN A 414 9.72 39.58 4.56
C ASN A 414 9.56 40.94 3.83
N ALA A 415 9.16 40.96 2.55
CA ALA A 415 8.73 42.21 1.95
C ALA A 415 7.34 42.57 2.54
N GLU A 416 7.24 43.72 3.15
CA GLU A 416 5.97 44.30 3.59
C GLU A 416 5.03 44.40 2.40
N THR A 417 3.97 43.56 2.42
CA THR A 417 2.88 43.61 1.44
C THR A 417 1.74 44.41 2.08
N GLU A 418 1.13 45.29 1.32
CA GLU A 418 0.02 46.17 1.76
C GLU A 418 -1.17 45.34 2.32
N HIS A 419 -1.33 44.10 1.82
CA HIS A 419 -2.38 43.17 2.25
C HIS A 419 -1.83 41.85 2.74
N PRO A 420 -2.51 41.14 3.68
CA PRO A 420 -2.18 39.80 4.07
C PRO A 420 -2.16 38.85 2.88
N ARG A 421 -1.21 37.88 2.89
CA ARG A 421 -1.11 36.86 1.85
C ARG A 421 -2.29 35.88 1.90
N ILE A 422 -2.66 35.37 0.74
CA ILE A 422 -3.71 34.35 0.62
C ILE A 422 -3.07 33.00 0.29
N LEU A 423 -3.39 31.96 1.08
CA LEU A 423 -2.96 30.58 0.83
C LEU A 423 -4.10 29.77 0.25
N VAL A 424 -3.99 29.37 -1.01
CA VAL A 424 -4.92 28.44 -1.66
C VAL A 424 -4.39 27.01 -1.49
N SER A 425 -5.22 26.08 -1.02
CA SER A 425 -4.79 24.71 -0.76
C SER A 425 -5.74 23.66 -1.34
N GLY A 426 -5.18 22.70 -2.11
CA GLY A 426 -5.98 21.63 -2.69
C GLY A 426 -5.15 20.56 -3.41
N ARG A 427 -5.80 19.43 -3.75
CA ARG A 427 -5.21 18.30 -4.49
C ARG A 427 -5.21 18.50 -6.00
N ASN A 428 -6.15 19.28 -6.51
CA ASN A 428 -6.35 19.50 -7.94
C ASN A 428 -5.65 20.78 -8.39
N TYR A 429 -4.71 20.68 -9.33
CA TYR A 429 -4.01 21.86 -9.83
C TYR A 429 -4.93 22.82 -10.59
N LEU A 430 -6.01 22.32 -11.19
CA LEU A 430 -6.92 23.18 -11.94
C LEU A 430 -7.70 24.12 -11.00
N SER A 431 -8.28 23.55 -9.94
CA SER A 431 -8.98 24.37 -8.93
C SER A 431 -8.04 25.34 -8.22
N ASN A 432 -6.80 24.93 -7.93
CA ASN A 432 -5.79 25.84 -7.37
C ASN A 432 -5.44 26.97 -8.35
N LEU A 433 -5.26 26.66 -9.64
CA LEU A 433 -4.91 27.64 -10.67
C LEU A 433 -6.03 28.66 -10.89
N THR A 434 -7.26 28.18 -11.05
CA THR A 434 -8.41 29.04 -11.32
C THR A 434 -8.72 29.95 -10.12
N MET A 435 -8.63 29.44 -8.90
CA MET A 435 -8.77 30.23 -7.68
C MET A 435 -7.66 31.29 -7.57
N ALA A 436 -6.40 30.90 -7.80
CA ALA A 436 -5.29 31.84 -7.72
C ALA A 436 -5.37 32.95 -8.79
N ARG A 437 -5.87 32.66 -9.98
CA ARG A 437 -6.13 33.65 -11.03
C ARG A 437 -7.19 34.67 -10.59
N SER A 438 -8.34 34.19 -10.09
CA SER A 438 -9.41 35.07 -9.63
C SER A 438 -8.93 36.02 -8.51
N LEU A 439 -8.21 35.47 -7.52
CA LEU A 439 -7.64 36.28 -6.44
C LEU A 439 -6.54 37.25 -6.92
N GLY A 440 -5.66 36.78 -7.82
CA GLY A 440 -4.63 37.63 -8.40
C GLY A 440 -5.17 38.74 -9.30
N MET A 441 -6.28 38.50 -10.02
CA MET A 441 -7.03 39.53 -10.75
C MET A 441 -7.65 40.58 -9.83
N ALA A 442 -7.99 40.21 -8.61
CA ALA A 442 -8.41 41.14 -7.57
C ALA A 442 -7.27 41.86 -6.85
N GLY A 443 -6.02 41.65 -7.30
CA GLY A 443 -4.83 42.35 -6.76
C GLY A 443 -4.16 41.65 -5.57
N TYR A 444 -4.60 40.45 -5.16
CA TYR A 444 -4.01 39.76 -4.04
C TYR A 444 -2.75 38.95 -4.41
N GLU A 445 -1.81 38.86 -3.47
CA GLU A 445 -0.67 37.93 -3.57
C GLU A 445 -1.09 36.52 -3.13
N VAL A 446 -0.94 35.54 -4.02
CA VAL A 446 -1.42 34.20 -3.80
C VAL A 446 -0.26 33.21 -3.67
N GLU A 447 -0.33 32.40 -2.62
CA GLU A 447 0.52 31.22 -2.42
C GLU A 447 -0.32 29.94 -2.62
N ILE A 448 0.30 28.87 -3.10
CA ILE A 448 -0.38 27.57 -3.25
C ILE A 448 0.30 26.51 -2.40
N LEU A 449 -0.50 25.81 -1.59
CA LEU A 449 -0.11 24.53 -0.98
C LEU A 449 -0.80 23.38 -1.71
N ARG A 450 -0.06 22.69 -2.57
CA ARG A 450 -0.59 21.52 -3.28
C ARG A 450 -0.41 20.23 -2.49
N ILE A 451 -1.50 19.47 -2.33
CA ILE A 451 -1.55 18.25 -1.52
C ILE A 451 -1.54 17.00 -2.41
N PHE A 452 -0.67 16.04 -2.05
CA PHE A 452 -0.69 14.68 -2.58
C PHE A 452 -0.93 13.69 -1.46
N GLN A 453 -1.98 12.90 -1.56
CA GLN A 453 -2.26 11.82 -0.59
C GLN A 453 -1.16 10.73 -0.57
N LYS A 454 -0.50 10.51 -1.71
CA LYS A 454 0.67 9.61 -1.85
C LYS A 454 1.64 10.22 -2.86
N LYS A 455 2.94 9.92 -2.70
CA LYS A 455 3.96 10.35 -3.67
C LYS A 455 3.59 9.84 -5.07
N PRO A 456 3.42 10.70 -6.07
CA PRO A 456 3.05 10.29 -7.41
C PRO A 456 4.07 9.32 -7.99
N LYS A 457 3.64 8.15 -8.49
CA LYS A 457 4.53 7.19 -9.15
C LYS A 457 5.20 7.83 -10.36
N ARG A 458 6.46 7.47 -10.65
CA ARG A 458 7.21 7.99 -11.81
C ARG A 458 6.47 7.82 -13.14
N SER A 459 5.63 6.79 -13.26
CA SER A 459 4.83 6.49 -14.46
C SER A 459 3.56 7.33 -14.61
N ASN A 460 3.14 8.06 -13.59
CA ASN A 460 1.91 8.85 -13.65
C ASN A 460 2.23 10.33 -13.93
N PHE A 461 2.53 10.60 -15.21
CA PHE A 461 2.96 11.91 -15.68
C PHE A 461 1.85 12.97 -15.50
N LEU A 462 0.58 12.63 -15.80
CA LEU A 462 -0.56 13.53 -15.64
C LEU A 462 -0.71 14.07 -14.21
N LYS A 463 -0.45 13.23 -13.19
CA LYS A 463 -0.47 13.67 -11.79
C LYS A 463 0.71 14.56 -11.38
N LYS A 464 1.72 14.69 -12.23
CA LYS A 464 2.91 15.50 -11.94
C LYS A 464 2.86 16.89 -12.54
N LEU A 465 1.89 17.15 -13.39
CA LEU A 465 1.72 18.47 -13.98
C LEU A 465 1.38 19.52 -12.94
N ARG A 466 1.91 20.66 -13.16
CA ARG A 466 1.81 21.81 -12.27
C ARG A 466 1.70 23.12 -13.05
N PRO A 467 0.69 23.26 -13.94
CA PRO A 467 0.46 24.54 -14.60
C PRO A 467 0.22 25.64 -13.57
N ASP A 468 -0.42 25.27 -12.45
CA ASP A 468 -0.62 26.15 -11.30
C ASP A 468 0.68 26.78 -10.77
N ALA A 469 1.80 26.08 -10.79
CA ALA A 469 3.08 26.62 -10.32
C ALA A 469 3.72 27.71 -11.24
N TYR A 470 3.21 27.87 -12.45
CA TYR A 470 3.77 28.78 -13.45
C TYR A 470 2.88 30.01 -13.72
N SER A 471 1.75 30.12 -13.08
CA SER A 471 0.87 31.28 -13.18
C SER A 471 1.58 32.53 -12.68
N LYS A 472 1.40 33.66 -13.42
CA LYS A 472 1.96 34.98 -13.02
C LYS A 472 1.43 35.47 -11.68
N TYR A 473 0.26 34.99 -11.28
CA TYR A 473 -0.42 35.40 -10.05
C TYR A 473 0.07 34.69 -8.79
N ILE A 474 0.94 33.67 -8.94
CA ILE A 474 1.42 32.87 -7.82
C ILE A 474 2.81 33.34 -7.38
N LYS A 475 2.92 33.74 -6.13
CA LYS A 475 4.17 34.19 -5.51
C LYS A 475 4.91 33.06 -4.79
N GLY A 476 4.18 32.09 -4.21
CA GLY A 476 4.75 30.93 -3.53
C GLY A 476 4.05 29.63 -3.94
N TYR A 477 4.85 28.55 -4.12
CA TYR A 477 4.31 27.23 -4.46
C TYR A 477 4.92 26.14 -3.58
N PHE A 478 4.11 25.52 -2.77
CA PHE A 478 4.50 24.50 -1.80
C PHE A 478 3.83 23.17 -2.08
N VAL A 479 4.45 22.09 -1.63
CA VAL A 479 3.94 20.73 -1.79
C VAL A 479 3.93 20.00 -0.47
N CYS A 480 2.80 19.37 -0.15
CA CYS A 480 2.65 18.46 0.96
C CYS A 480 2.31 17.05 0.48
N ILE A 481 3.12 16.06 0.87
CA ILE A 481 2.78 14.63 0.67
C ILE A 481 2.25 14.11 2.00
N SER A 482 0.92 14.06 2.13
CA SER A 482 0.27 13.79 3.41
C SER A 482 0.33 12.33 3.86
N ASN A 483 0.57 11.38 2.93
CA ASN A 483 0.46 9.94 3.17
C ASN A 483 -0.88 9.56 3.86
N ARG A 484 -1.96 10.26 3.50
CA ARG A 484 -3.31 10.15 4.07
C ARG A 484 -3.41 10.53 5.57
N ARG A 485 -2.50 11.35 6.08
CA ARG A 485 -2.48 11.81 7.48
C ARG A 485 -2.83 13.31 7.52
N SER A 486 -4.01 13.66 8.05
CA SER A 486 -4.48 15.05 8.18
C SER A 486 -3.53 15.92 9.01
N LYS A 487 -3.05 15.41 10.14
CA LYS A 487 -2.06 16.11 11.00
C LYS A 487 -0.81 16.59 10.25
N ARG A 488 -0.40 15.92 9.15
CA ARG A 488 0.74 16.37 8.33
C ARG A 488 0.38 17.59 7.47
N ILE A 489 -0.88 17.67 7.01
CA ILE A 489 -1.38 18.83 6.27
C ILE A 489 -1.44 20.03 7.22
N VAL A 490 -2.03 19.85 8.41
CA VAL A 490 -2.14 20.88 9.45
C VAL A 490 -0.76 21.44 9.83
N ARG A 491 0.21 20.57 10.15
CA ARG A 491 1.59 21.01 10.45
C ARG A 491 2.22 21.80 9.30
N ARG A 492 1.92 21.43 8.05
CA ARG A 492 2.43 22.16 6.89
C ARG A 492 1.72 23.51 6.74
N LEU A 493 0.42 23.61 6.97
CA LEU A 493 -0.32 24.85 7.01
C LEU A 493 0.28 25.79 8.05
N ILE A 494 0.41 25.36 9.29
CA ILE A 494 1.01 26.18 10.38
C ILE A 494 2.42 26.65 10.00
N SER A 495 3.25 25.78 9.40
CA SER A 495 4.61 26.16 8.98
C SER A 495 4.68 27.19 7.83
N LEU A 496 3.56 27.46 7.17
CA LEU A 496 3.41 28.42 6.09
C LEU A 496 2.69 29.70 6.54
N ALA A 497 2.16 29.71 7.75
CA ALA A 497 1.50 30.88 8.31
C ALA A 497 2.45 32.06 8.46
N ASP A 498 1.91 33.26 8.42
CA ASP A 498 2.61 34.48 8.75
C ASP A 498 2.67 34.61 10.28
N PRO A 499 3.85 34.84 10.89
CA PRO A 499 3.95 34.95 12.34
C PRO A 499 3.28 36.20 12.90
N ASP A 500 3.18 37.28 12.10
CA ASP A 500 2.81 38.62 12.57
C ASP A 500 1.33 38.97 12.32
N ARG A 501 0.69 38.26 11.37
CA ARG A 501 -0.72 38.52 10.99
C ARG A 501 -1.42 37.30 10.38
N LYS A 502 -2.73 37.21 10.62
CA LYS A 502 -3.52 36.12 10.03
C LYS A 502 -3.57 36.21 8.50
N MET A 503 -3.30 35.10 7.84
CA MET A 503 -3.46 34.93 6.40
C MET A 503 -4.89 34.45 6.08
N LEU A 504 -5.34 34.62 4.84
CA LEU A 504 -6.59 33.98 4.38
C LEU A 504 -6.25 32.60 3.79
N LEU A 505 -6.84 31.52 4.34
CA LEU A 505 -6.79 30.16 3.80
C LEU A 505 -8.05 29.86 3.00
N ILE A 506 -7.92 29.57 1.71
CA ILE A 506 -9.02 29.15 0.85
C ILE A 506 -8.84 27.70 0.44
N PRO A 507 -9.71 26.77 0.91
CA PRO A 507 -9.76 25.39 0.45
C PRO A 507 -10.21 25.31 -1.01
N ALA A 508 -9.47 24.60 -1.84
CA ALA A 508 -9.81 24.36 -3.25
C ALA A 508 -10.31 22.93 -3.51
N ASP A 509 -10.55 22.14 -2.47
CA ASP A 509 -11.24 20.83 -2.52
C ASP A 509 -11.81 20.43 -1.15
N ASP A 510 -12.76 19.47 -1.16
CA ASP A 510 -13.49 19.00 0.02
C ASP A 510 -12.57 18.43 1.13
N LEU A 511 -11.43 17.83 0.77
CA LEU A 511 -10.48 17.30 1.76
C LEU A 511 -9.87 18.43 2.59
N VAL A 512 -9.48 19.52 1.94
CA VAL A 512 -8.87 20.66 2.65
C VAL A 512 -9.93 21.45 3.40
N ALA A 513 -11.13 21.63 2.83
CA ALA A 513 -12.25 22.26 3.52
C ALA A 513 -12.57 21.51 4.83
N HIS A 514 -12.73 20.19 4.76
CA HIS A 514 -12.94 19.38 5.96
C HIS A 514 -11.76 19.43 6.95
N ILE A 515 -10.50 19.44 6.49
CA ILE A 515 -9.35 19.51 7.40
C ILE A 515 -9.28 20.89 8.06
N ALA A 516 -9.54 21.94 7.33
CA ALA A 516 -9.58 23.30 7.88
C ALA A 516 -10.67 23.43 8.96
N ASP A 517 -11.84 22.89 8.70
CA ASP A 517 -12.97 22.83 9.62
C ASP A 517 -12.70 21.96 10.86
N HIS A 518 -12.19 20.71 10.65
CA HIS A 518 -11.90 19.79 11.74
C HIS A 518 -10.77 20.25 12.68
N TYR A 519 -9.90 21.12 12.23
CA TYR A 519 -8.85 21.75 13.03
C TYR A 519 -9.05 23.25 13.14
N TYR A 520 -10.32 23.69 13.12
CA TYR A 520 -10.67 25.11 13.12
C TYR A 520 -10.06 25.86 14.32
N ASP A 521 -10.20 25.29 15.53
CA ASP A 521 -9.70 25.90 16.76
C ASP A 521 -8.21 26.22 16.70
N VAL A 522 -7.42 25.30 16.13
CA VAL A 522 -5.97 25.44 15.98
C VAL A 522 -5.62 26.37 14.81
N LEU A 523 -6.27 26.20 13.66
CA LEU A 523 -5.92 26.94 12.44
C LEU A 523 -6.43 28.36 12.44
N SER A 524 -7.51 28.68 13.18
CA SER A 524 -8.06 30.04 13.31
C SER A 524 -7.10 30.99 14.04
N GLU A 525 -6.12 30.47 14.77
CA GLU A 525 -5.04 31.30 15.34
C GLU A 525 -4.16 31.93 14.25
N TYR A 526 -4.00 31.24 13.13
CA TYR A 526 -3.06 31.60 12.04
C TYR A 526 -3.78 32.10 10.79
N TYR A 527 -5.03 31.68 10.58
CA TYR A 527 -5.75 31.91 9.34
C TYR A 527 -7.17 32.44 9.57
N LEU A 528 -7.58 33.36 8.71
CA LEU A 528 -8.98 33.55 8.37
C LEU A 528 -9.36 32.46 7.37
N MET A 529 -10.54 31.85 7.50
CA MET A 529 -10.97 30.73 6.63
C MET A 529 -12.48 30.55 6.61
N PRO A 530 -13.05 29.91 5.57
CA PRO A 530 -14.46 29.56 5.55
C PRO A 530 -14.88 28.81 6.81
N ASN A 531 -16.06 29.13 7.34
CA ASN A 531 -16.58 28.53 8.56
C ASN A 531 -18.09 28.59 8.63
N VAL A 532 -18.68 27.89 9.59
CA VAL A 532 -20.09 28.00 9.98
C VAL A 532 -20.11 28.48 11.43
N ASN A 533 -20.52 29.71 11.65
CA ASN A 533 -20.56 30.38 12.97
C ASN A 533 -19.25 30.35 13.78
N GLY A 534 -18.10 30.05 13.14
CA GLY A 534 -16.82 29.85 13.83
C GLY A 534 -16.75 28.59 14.67
N ILE A 535 -17.57 27.58 14.41
CA ILE A 535 -17.66 26.34 15.16
C ILE A 535 -16.94 25.21 14.41
N GLN A 536 -16.13 24.45 15.13
CA GLN A 536 -15.38 23.31 14.61
C GLN A 536 -16.33 22.16 14.18
N ASP A 537 -15.98 21.45 13.11
CA ASP A 537 -16.67 20.28 12.53
C ASP A 537 -18.07 20.56 11.93
N GLU A 538 -18.53 21.81 11.85
CA GLU A 538 -19.84 22.13 11.28
C GLU A 538 -19.87 21.98 9.75
N ILE A 539 -18.85 22.46 9.03
CA ILE A 539 -18.73 22.17 7.58
C ILE A 539 -18.69 20.66 7.34
N GLY A 540 -17.97 19.91 8.20
CA GLY A 540 -17.90 18.45 8.13
C GLY A 540 -19.26 17.77 8.27
N LYS A 541 -20.15 18.25 9.12
CA LYS A 541 -21.55 17.79 9.26
C LYS A 541 -22.37 18.11 8.00
N LEU A 542 -22.25 19.34 7.51
CA LEU A 542 -22.93 19.76 6.28
C LEU A 542 -22.41 19.12 5.00
N MET A 543 -21.28 18.40 5.04
CA MET A 543 -20.81 17.58 3.91
C MET A 543 -21.53 16.22 3.79
N ASN A 544 -22.45 15.88 4.69
CA ASN A 544 -23.30 14.70 4.56
C ASN A 544 -24.49 15.03 3.65
N LYS A 545 -24.68 14.25 2.61
CA LYS A 545 -25.70 14.49 1.58
C LYS A 545 -27.13 14.35 2.10
N ASP A 546 -27.38 13.47 3.06
CA ASP A 546 -28.65 13.32 3.74
C ASP A 546 -28.99 14.58 4.55
N VAL A 547 -28.04 15.14 5.27
CA VAL A 547 -28.23 16.40 6.03
C VAL A 547 -28.51 17.55 5.05
N GLN A 548 -27.73 17.65 3.97
CA GLN A 548 -27.98 18.69 2.94
C GLN A 548 -29.39 18.61 2.33
N LYS A 549 -29.84 17.37 2.01
CA LYS A 549 -31.17 17.16 1.44
C LYS A 549 -32.28 17.54 2.41
N GLN A 550 -32.14 17.22 3.70
CA GLN A 550 -33.12 17.61 4.69
C GLN A 550 -33.24 19.15 4.78
N LEU A 551 -32.11 19.84 4.87
CA LEU A 551 -32.07 21.29 4.92
C LEU A 551 -32.57 21.94 3.61
N ALA A 552 -32.32 21.31 2.46
CA ALA A 552 -32.84 21.76 1.17
C ALA A 552 -34.37 21.64 1.08
N ILE A 553 -34.95 20.55 1.60
CA ILE A 553 -36.41 20.38 1.72
C ILE A 553 -37.01 21.50 2.57
N GLU A 554 -36.42 21.80 3.73
CA GLU A 554 -36.87 22.86 4.65
C GLU A 554 -36.80 24.24 4.01
N ALA A 555 -35.86 24.45 3.08
CA ALA A 555 -35.75 25.67 2.30
C ALA A 555 -36.73 25.75 1.09
N GLY A 556 -37.37 24.66 0.72
CA GLY A 556 -38.29 24.55 -0.41
C GLY A 556 -37.70 23.99 -1.70
N LEU A 557 -36.42 23.54 -1.67
CA LEU A 557 -35.78 22.98 -2.86
C LEU A 557 -36.28 21.54 -3.14
N PRO A 558 -36.63 21.20 -4.39
CA PRO A 558 -36.98 19.83 -4.77
C PRO A 558 -35.82 18.89 -4.62
N VAL A 559 -36.00 17.73 -3.96
CA VAL A 559 -34.98 16.68 -3.80
C VAL A 559 -35.53 15.34 -4.20
N LEU A 560 -34.67 14.43 -4.70
CA LEU A 560 -35.05 13.04 -4.97
C LEU A 560 -35.27 12.31 -3.63
N LYS A 561 -36.30 11.47 -3.56
CA LYS A 561 -36.51 10.57 -2.43
C LYS A 561 -35.27 9.74 -2.20
N SER A 562 -34.85 9.63 -0.95
CA SER A 562 -33.60 8.95 -0.62
C SER A 562 -33.58 8.40 0.80
N CYS A 563 -32.72 7.42 1.05
CA CYS A 563 -32.41 6.91 2.37
C CYS A 563 -30.94 6.62 2.52
N VAL A 564 -30.43 6.55 3.75
CA VAL A 564 -29.06 6.19 4.07
C VAL A 564 -28.99 4.77 4.55
N ILE A 565 -28.16 3.95 3.90
CA ILE A 565 -27.82 2.60 4.35
C ILE A 565 -26.43 2.63 4.99
N LYS A 566 -26.34 2.20 6.25
CA LYS A 566 -25.10 2.04 6.99
C LYS A 566 -24.72 0.56 7.06
N THR A 567 -23.45 0.25 6.87
CA THR A 567 -22.96 -1.10 7.06
C THR A 567 -22.16 -1.18 8.35
N PHE A 568 -22.36 -2.25 9.11
CA PHE A 568 -21.62 -2.54 10.33
C PHE A 568 -21.06 -3.97 10.25
N ASN A 569 -19.74 -4.11 10.30
CA ASN A 569 -19.02 -5.39 10.10
C ASN A 569 -19.44 -6.15 8.81
N GLY A 570 -19.84 -5.40 7.78
CA GLY A 570 -20.30 -5.96 6.51
C GLY A 570 -21.79 -6.30 6.46
N GLU A 571 -22.51 -6.21 7.57
CA GLU A 571 -23.96 -6.42 7.65
C GLU A 571 -24.69 -5.10 7.39
N PHE A 572 -25.86 -5.18 6.76
CA PHE A 572 -26.73 -4.03 6.46
C PHE A 572 -28.14 -4.50 6.15
N GLU A 573 -29.09 -3.62 6.36
CA GLU A 573 -30.48 -3.82 6.02
C GLU A 573 -30.87 -2.90 4.86
N ILE A 574 -31.60 -3.43 3.88
CA ILE A 574 -32.16 -2.67 2.76
C ILE A 574 -33.63 -2.40 3.06
N PRO A 575 -34.02 -1.12 3.30
CA PRO A 575 -35.42 -0.79 3.54
C PRO A 575 -36.34 -1.16 2.38
N ASP A 576 -37.53 -1.66 2.68
CA ASP A 576 -38.52 -2.03 1.66
C ASP A 576 -39.12 -0.78 0.95
N SER A 577 -38.94 0.41 1.51
CA SER A 577 -39.40 1.69 0.95
C SER A 577 -38.58 2.15 -0.26
N ILE A 578 -37.51 1.44 -0.64
CA ILE A 578 -36.67 1.76 -1.80
C ILE A 578 -37.40 1.36 -3.08
N THR A 579 -37.51 2.30 -3.99
CA THR A 579 -38.05 2.10 -5.35
C THR A 579 -36.92 1.75 -6.32
N TYR A 580 -37.20 0.95 -7.33
CA TYR A 580 -36.24 0.57 -8.36
C TYR A 580 -36.71 1.01 -9.74
N PRO A 581 -35.79 1.46 -10.62
CA PRO A 581 -34.34 1.56 -10.41
C PRO A 581 -33.97 2.62 -9.37
N CYS A 582 -32.88 2.36 -8.61
CA CYS A 582 -32.32 3.32 -7.67
C CYS A 582 -30.87 3.67 -8.01
N PHE A 583 -30.34 4.76 -7.43
CA PHE A 583 -28.97 5.17 -7.58
C PHE A 583 -28.25 5.21 -6.23
N ILE A 584 -27.15 4.42 -6.12
CA ILE A 584 -26.33 4.38 -4.90
C ILE A 584 -25.08 5.26 -5.04
N LYS A 585 -24.81 6.09 -4.03
CA LYS A 585 -23.62 6.94 -3.94
C LYS A 585 -23.14 7.08 -2.48
N PRO A 586 -21.86 7.38 -2.23
CA PRO A 586 -21.37 7.65 -0.86
C PRO A 586 -22.11 8.85 -0.24
N ASN A 587 -22.53 8.71 1.02
CA ASN A 587 -23.20 9.78 1.74
C ASN A 587 -22.27 10.98 2.01
N VAL A 588 -20.97 10.73 2.22
CA VAL A 588 -19.97 11.77 2.48
C VAL A 588 -18.99 11.91 1.33
N SER A 589 -18.85 13.12 0.79
CA SER A 589 -18.02 13.41 -0.41
C SER A 589 -16.50 13.35 -0.17
N ARG A 590 -16.00 13.65 1.01
CA ARG A 590 -14.58 13.88 1.32
C ARG A 590 -13.60 12.71 1.00
N ASN A 591 -14.04 11.47 1.10
CA ASN A 591 -13.24 10.27 0.87
C ASN A 591 -13.85 9.31 -0.17
N SER A 592 -14.86 9.77 -0.87
CA SER A 592 -15.60 8.93 -1.80
C SER A 592 -14.81 8.67 -3.09
N SER A 593 -14.80 7.43 -3.53
CA SER A 593 -14.42 7.08 -4.89
C SER A 593 -15.68 7.08 -5.74
N LYS A 594 -15.71 7.88 -6.82
CA LYS A 594 -16.79 7.83 -7.81
C LYS A 594 -17.02 6.42 -8.39
N SER A 595 -16.07 5.48 -8.18
CA SER A 595 -16.24 4.06 -8.50
C SER A 595 -17.25 3.32 -7.61
N ARG A 596 -17.77 3.97 -6.56
CA ARG A 596 -18.83 3.45 -5.69
C ARG A 596 -20.19 4.07 -5.99
N MET A 597 -20.37 4.60 -7.18
CA MET A 597 -21.62 5.15 -7.66
C MET A 597 -22.13 4.27 -8.79
N ARG A 598 -23.35 3.76 -8.70
CA ARG A 598 -23.98 2.98 -9.79
C ARG A 598 -25.50 3.01 -9.70
N LYS A 599 -26.15 2.84 -10.84
CA LYS A 599 -27.56 2.50 -10.95
C LYS A 599 -27.75 1.04 -10.55
N CYS A 600 -28.78 0.73 -9.82
CA CYS A 600 -29.24 -0.62 -9.49
C CYS A 600 -30.67 -0.79 -9.97
N GLU A 601 -30.90 -1.76 -10.83
CA GLU A 601 -32.22 -2.03 -11.41
C GLU A 601 -33.10 -2.84 -10.46
N THR A 602 -32.47 -3.63 -9.56
CA THR A 602 -33.17 -4.52 -8.63
C THR A 602 -32.56 -4.47 -7.22
N ARG A 603 -33.28 -5.08 -6.27
CA ARG A 603 -32.84 -5.24 -4.86
C ARG A 603 -31.54 -6.06 -4.79
N GLU A 604 -31.42 -7.11 -5.61
CA GLU A 604 -30.24 -7.98 -5.68
C GLU A 604 -29.01 -7.22 -6.14
N GLU A 605 -29.13 -6.38 -7.17
CA GLU A 605 -28.04 -5.54 -7.63
C GLU A 605 -27.59 -4.51 -6.57
N LEU A 606 -28.53 -3.95 -5.81
CA LEU A 606 -28.24 -3.06 -4.70
C LEU A 606 -27.50 -3.81 -3.58
N PHE A 607 -27.95 -5.02 -3.24
CA PHE A 607 -27.31 -5.88 -2.25
C PHE A 607 -25.87 -6.23 -2.66
N GLU A 608 -25.66 -6.64 -3.92
CA GLU A 608 -24.32 -6.90 -4.46
C GLU A 608 -23.40 -5.67 -4.40
N ALA A 609 -23.95 -4.48 -4.72
CA ALA A 609 -23.19 -3.23 -4.67
C ALA A 609 -22.75 -2.90 -3.24
N LEU A 610 -23.67 -2.97 -2.29
CA LEU A 610 -23.38 -2.73 -0.86
C LEU A 610 -22.35 -3.73 -0.33
N THR A 611 -22.53 -5.01 -0.61
CA THR A 611 -21.57 -6.08 -0.26
C THR A 611 -20.18 -5.80 -0.85
N ALA A 612 -20.12 -5.42 -2.13
CA ALA A 612 -18.84 -5.13 -2.79
C ALA A 612 -18.15 -3.89 -2.20
N PHE A 613 -18.92 -2.88 -1.81
CA PHE A 613 -18.40 -1.62 -1.29
C PHE A 613 -17.98 -1.69 0.18
N SER A 614 -18.61 -2.55 0.98
CA SER A 614 -18.35 -2.75 2.42
C SER A 614 -17.18 -3.69 2.73
N LYS A 615 -16.74 -4.53 1.79
CA LYS A 615 -15.70 -5.59 1.95
C LYS A 615 -14.44 -5.21 2.76
N LYS A 616 -14.13 -3.93 2.95
CA LYS A 616 -12.87 -3.49 3.59
C LYS A 616 -13.08 -2.56 4.78
N LYS A 617 -14.26 -2.06 4.99
CA LYS A 617 -14.62 -1.13 6.08
C LYS A 617 -16.11 -0.84 6.04
N ASP A 618 -16.64 -0.46 7.15
CA ASP A 618 -17.99 0.08 7.24
C ASP A 618 -18.15 1.35 6.40
N ILE A 619 -19.31 1.50 5.79
CA ILE A 619 -19.63 2.59 4.87
C ILE A 619 -21.03 3.12 5.14
N GLU A 620 -21.23 4.40 4.81
CA GLU A 620 -22.54 5.03 4.73
C GLU A 620 -22.82 5.38 3.26
N MET A 621 -23.87 4.85 2.72
CA MET A 621 -24.27 5.05 1.33
C MET A 621 -25.65 5.69 1.28
N LEU A 622 -25.79 6.72 0.45
CA LEU A 622 -27.07 7.30 0.09
C LEU A 622 -27.63 6.53 -1.10
N VAL A 623 -28.84 6.06 -0.97
CA VAL A 623 -29.63 5.43 -2.03
C VAL A 623 -30.78 6.37 -2.36
N GLU A 624 -30.94 6.71 -3.62
CA GLU A 624 -31.97 7.66 -4.08
C GLU A 624 -32.69 7.11 -5.32
N ASP A 625 -33.88 7.58 -5.55
CA ASP A 625 -34.64 7.26 -6.78
C ASP A 625 -33.78 7.58 -8.00
N TYR A 626 -33.76 6.68 -8.97
CA TYR A 626 -33.07 6.94 -10.22
C TYR A 626 -33.95 7.76 -11.15
N VAL A 627 -33.40 8.84 -11.67
CA VAL A 627 -34.03 9.66 -12.71
C VAL A 627 -33.13 9.72 -13.94
N GLU A 628 -33.75 9.88 -15.09
CA GLU A 628 -33.01 10.12 -16.32
C GLU A 628 -32.68 11.60 -16.42
N ILE A 629 -31.36 11.91 -16.42
CA ILE A 629 -30.87 13.28 -16.41
C ILE A 629 -30.90 13.85 -17.82
N GLY A 630 -31.63 14.95 -18.01
CA GLY A 630 -31.61 15.74 -19.23
C GLY A 630 -30.44 16.73 -19.23
N LYS A 631 -30.29 17.54 -18.18
CA LYS A 631 -29.23 18.54 -18.05
C LYS A 631 -28.66 18.58 -16.62
N GLU A 632 -27.43 19.02 -16.47
CA GLU A 632 -26.79 19.32 -15.20
C GLU A 632 -26.54 20.82 -15.09
N TYR A 633 -26.91 21.43 -13.96
CA TYR A 633 -26.72 22.85 -13.69
C TYR A 633 -25.88 23.05 -12.43
N SER A 634 -25.24 24.21 -12.31
CA SER A 634 -24.62 24.64 -11.07
C SER A 634 -24.89 26.12 -10.80
N ILE A 635 -25.08 26.45 -9.51
CA ILE A 635 -25.18 27.82 -9.02
C ILE A 635 -23.99 28.09 -8.11
N LEU A 636 -23.17 29.07 -8.48
CA LEU A 636 -21.98 29.46 -7.72
C LEU A 636 -22.21 30.83 -7.06
N GLY A 637 -21.78 30.89 -5.80
CA GLY A 637 -21.95 32.12 -5.06
C GLY A 637 -21.00 32.31 -3.90
N VAL A 638 -21.24 33.37 -3.16
CA VAL A 638 -20.55 33.73 -1.94
C VAL A 638 -21.59 33.97 -0.84
N SER A 639 -21.29 33.43 0.33
CA SER A 639 -22.08 33.59 1.54
C SER A 639 -21.23 34.24 2.62
N THR A 640 -21.81 35.24 3.31
CA THR A 640 -21.18 35.94 4.42
C THR A 640 -22.25 36.30 5.45
N LYS A 641 -21.86 36.74 6.63
CA LYS A 641 -22.78 37.27 7.63
C LYS A 641 -23.60 38.46 7.15
N ASN A 642 -23.13 39.15 6.08
CA ASN A 642 -23.82 40.32 5.50
C ASN A 642 -24.81 39.93 4.40
N GLY A 643 -24.95 38.64 4.08
CA GLY A 643 -25.86 38.13 3.10
C GLY A 643 -25.24 37.09 2.15
N VAL A 644 -26.09 36.57 1.28
CA VAL A 644 -25.77 35.53 0.30
C VAL A 644 -26.05 36.02 -1.11
N ASN A 645 -25.16 35.77 -2.06
CA ASN A 645 -25.42 36.03 -3.47
C ASN A 645 -24.94 34.83 -4.32
N GLY A 646 -25.75 34.46 -5.35
CA GLY A 646 -25.52 33.34 -6.24
C GLY A 646 -25.55 33.71 -7.72
N PRO A 647 -24.70 34.66 -8.19
CA PRO A 647 -24.79 35.19 -9.55
C PRO A 647 -24.18 34.26 -10.62
N GLY A 648 -23.52 33.20 -10.24
CA GLY A 648 -22.85 32.28 -11.16
C GLY A 648 -23.74 31.12 -11.54
N PHE A 649 -24.58 31.27 -12.58
CA PHE A 649 -25.44 30.20 -13.07
C PHE A 649 -24.93 29.64 -14.40
N PHE A 650 -24.84 28.34 -14.52
CA PHE A 650 -24.41 27.69 -15.77
C PHE A 650 -25.02 26.28 -15.95
N VAL A 651 -25.11 25.86 -17.22
CA VAL A 651 -25.47 24.50 -17.64
C VAL A 651 -24.24 23.75 -18.18
N ALA A 652 -24.12 22.47 -17.88
CA ALA A 652 -23.12 21.60 -18.49
C ALA A 652 -23.61 21.17 -19.90
N GLU A 653 -22.85 21.52 -20.96
CA GLU A 653 -23.09 21.08 -22.33
C GLU A 653 -22.42 19.72 -22.64
N GLU A 654 -21.28 19.43 -22.01
CA GLU A 654 -20.61 18.13 -22.03
C GLU A 654 -20.19 17.77 -20.61
N GLY A 655 -20.79 16.73 -20.07
CA GLY A 655 -20.49 16.21 -18.72
C GLY A 655 -19.38 15.16 -18.74
N GLY A 656 -18.67 15.06 -17.63
CA GLY A 656 -17.64 14.03 -17.44
C GLY A 656 -18.22 12.63 -17.27
N GLN A 657 -17.54 11.62 -17.79
CA GLN A 657 -17.93 10.22 -17.67
C GLN A 657 -17.13 9.48 -16.60
N ALA A 658 -17.68 8.38 -16.08
CA ALA A 658 -17.05 7.52 -15.07
C ALA A 658 -16.53 8.31 -13.86
N GLU A 659 -15.21 8.38 -13.66
CA GLU A 659 -14.59 9.10 -12.54
C GLU A 659 -14.73 10.63 -12.61
N HIS A 660 -15.20 11.18 -13.73
CA HIS A 660 -15.49 12.60 -13.91
C HIS A 660 -16.99 12.95 -13.87
N ARG A 661 -17.89 12.01 -13.56
CA ARG A 661 -19.33 12.28 -13.42
C ARG A 661 -19.58 13.46 -12.50
N GLY A 662 -20.55 14.31 -12.87
CA GLY A 662 -20.86 15.54 -12.13
C GLY A 662 -19.74 16.59 -12.23
N VAL A 663 -18.95 16.61 -13.31
CA VAL A 663 -17.99 17.68 -13.62
C VAL A 663 -18.33 18.20 -15.00
N ALA A 664 -18.71 19.47 -15.10
CA ALA A 664 -18.85 20.12 -16.40
C ALA A 664 -17.48 20.19 -17.09
N ILE A 665 -17.35 19.56 -18.25
CA ILE A 665 -16.17 19.63 -19.09
C ILE A 665 -16.24 20.84 -20.01
N VAL A 666 -17.41 21.05 -20.61
CA VAL A 666 -17.83 22.22 -21.34
C VAL A 666 -19.11 22.70 -20.71
N GLY A 667 -19.21 23.96 -20.43
CA GLY A 667 -20.41 24.55 -19.87
C GLY A 667 -20.71 25.91 -20.50
N LYS A 668 -21.94 26.41 -20.29
CA LYS A 668 -22.41 27.70 -20.79
C LYS A 668 -23.00 28.51 -19.66
N LEU A 669 -22.54 29.75 -19.50
CA LEU A 669 -23.08 30.69 -18.53
C LEU A 669 -24.49 31.14 -18.94
N LEU A 670 -25.40 31.15 -17.99
CA LEU A 670 -26.80 31.49 -18.18
C LEU A 670 -27.16 32.76 -17.40
N PRO A 671 -28.11 33.56 -17.89
CA PRO A 671 -28.66 34.66 -17.10
C PRO A 671 -29.48 34.12 -15.94
N CYS A 672 -29.30 34.71 -14.74
CA CYS A 672 -30.00 34.26 -13.54
C CYS A 672 -31.53 34.49 -13.63
N GLU A 673 -31.97 35.43 -14.44
CA GLU A 673 -33.36 35.75 -14.64
C GLU A 673 -34.17 34.58 -15.24
N GLN A 674 -33.54 33.65 -15.92
CA GLN A 674 -34.20 32.46 -16.48
C GLN A 674 -34.73 31.51 -15.40
N GLU A 675 -34.04 31.44 -14.25
CA GLU A 675 -34.37 30.55 -13.14
C GLU A 675 -34.35 31.30 -11.79
N GLN A 676 -34.86 32.53 -11.75
CA GLN A 676 -34.77 33.41 -10.58
C GLN A 676 -35.35 32.76 -9.33
N ALA A 677 -36.53 32.14 -9.44
CA ALA A 677 -37.19 31.49 -8.30
C ALA A 677 -36.31 30.36 -7.70
N LEU A 678 -35.67 29.53 -8.55
CA LEU A 678 -34.76 28.48 -8.11
C LEU A 678 -33.50 29.06 -7.43
N ILE A 679 -32.96 30.14 -7.96
CA ILE A 679 -31.81 30.84 -7.40
C ILE A 679 -32.16 31.45 -6.04
N ASP A 680 -33.36 32.04 -5.90
CA ASP A 680 -33.87 32.59 -4.63
C ASP A 680 -34.03 31.49 -3.55
N ASP A 681 -34.54 30.30 -3.94
CA ASP A 681 -34.61 29.15 -3.04
C ASP A 681 -33.21 28.63 -2.63
N VAL A 682 -32.24 28.61 -3.55
CA VAL A 682 -30.85 28.29 -3.22
C VAL A 682 -30.24 29.33 -2.29
N ILE A 683 -30.49 30.63 -2.52
CA ILE A 683 -30.00 31.70 -1.64
C ILE A 683 -30.63 31.56 -0.24
N LYS A 684 -31.93 31.27 -0.13
CA LYS A 684 -32.61 30.99 1.13
C LYS A 684 -31.99 29.77 1.84
N PHE A 685 -31.76 28.69 1.11
CA PHE A 685 -31.11 27.50 1.63
C PHE A 685 -29.69 27.81 2.19
N ILE A 686 -28.85 28.48 1.43
CA ILE A 686 -27.50 28.85 1.87
C ILE A 686 -27.54 29.82 3.06
N SER A 687 -28.45 30.75 3.08
CA SER A 687 -28.64 31.72 4.19
C SER A 687 -28.96 31.02 5.50
N SER A 688 -29.76 29.93 5.48
CA SER A 688 -30.10 29.15 6.67
C SER A 688 -28.92 28.44 7.31
N LEU A 689 -27.82 28.23 6.57
CA LEU A 689 -26.66 27.51 7.04
C LEU A 689 -25.69 28.34 7.88
N ASN A 690 -25.83 29.68 7.88
CA ASN A 690 -24.86 30.60 8.50
C ASN A 690 -23.41 30.34 8.08
N PHE A 691 -23.21 30.03 6.82
CA PHE A 691 -21.90 29.70 6.24
C PHE A 691 -21.20 30.96 5.74
N ASP A 692 -19.99 31.21 6.22
CA ASP A 692 -19.08 32.19 5.64
C ASP A 692 -18.14 31.51 4.66
N GLY A 693 -18.34 31.68 3.36
CA GLY A 693 -17.51 31.03 2.37
C GLY A 693 -17.99 31.10 0.92
N LEU A 694 -17.25 30.51 0.04
CA LEU A 694 -17.61 30.32 -1.37
C LEU A 694 -18.34 28.97 -1.52
N TYR A 695 -19.42 28.95 -2.27
CA TYR A 695 -20.22 27.74 -2.47
C TYR A 695 -20.48 27.41 -3.94
N ASP A 696 -20.83 26.14 -4.20
CA ASP A 696 -21.16 25.58 -5.50
C ASP A 696 -22.30 24.57 -5.28
N VAL A 697 -23.49 24.84 -5.80
CA VAL A 697 -24.69 24.00 -5.69
C VAL A 697 -24.92 23.28 -7.01
N ASP A 698 -24.91 21.95 -6.99
CA ASP A 698 -25.19 21.12 -8.13
C ASP A 698 -26.67 20.74 -8.20
N LEU A 699 -27.27 20.90 -9.38
CA LEU A 699 -28.69 20.64 -9.67
C LEU A 699 -28.77 19.75 -10.94
N ILE A 700 -29.85 18.99 -11.06
CA ILE A 700 -30.18 18.24 -12.27
C ILE A 700 -31.59 18.57 -12.75
N GLU A 701 -31.75 18.67 -14.06
CA GLU A 701 -33.03 18.69 -14.75
C GLU A 701 -33.25 17.32 -15.38
N THR A 702 -34.35 16.67 -15.11
CA THR A 702 -34.73 15.41 -15.70
C THR A 702 -35.21 15.58 -17.14
N VAL A 703 -35.31 14.51 -17.91
CA VAL A 703 -35.81 14.57 -19.31
C VAL A 703 -37.26 15.06 -19.42
N ASP A 704 -38.03 14.97 -18.33
CA ASP A 704 -39.39 15.51 -18.22
C ASP A 704 -39.43 16.94 -17.66
N GLY A 705 -38.29 17.61 -17.54
CA GLY A 705 -38.17 19.04 -17.19
C GLY A 705 -38.25 19.36 -15.69
N LYS A 706 -38.21 18.39 -14.79
CA LYS A 706 -38.21 18.61 -13.35
C LYS A 706 -36.82 18.89 -12.83
N MET A 707 -36.67 19.92 -12.02
CA MET A 707 -35.40 20.30 -11.39
C MET A 707 -35.26 19.66 -9.99
N TYR A 708 -34.06 19.18 -9.67
CA TYR A 708 -33.75 18.60 -8.35
C TYR A 708 -32.40 19.07 -7.84
N PHE A 709 -32.32 19.34 -6.53
CA PHE A 709 -31.07 19.55 -5.81
C PHE A 709 -30.30 18.24 -5.65
N VAL A 710 -28.98 18.27 -5.91
CA VAL A 710 -28.08 17.09 -5.84
C VAL A 710 -27.13 17.16 -4.67
N GLU A 711 -26.32 18.24 -4.58
CA GLU A 711 -25.38 18.46 -3.49
C GLU A 711 -24.91 19.93 -3.38
N LEU A 712 -24.55 20.33 -2.17
CA LEU A 712 -23.84 21.57 -1.88
C LEU A 712 -22.35 21.28 -1.66
N ASN A 713 -21.52 21.95 -2.41
CA ASN A 713 -20.08 21.98 -2.21
C ASN A 713 -19.68 23.27 -1.45
N MET A 714 -19.19 23.13 -0.22
CA MET A 714 -18.79 24.28 0.61
C MET A 714 -17.34 24.71 0.28
N ARG A 715 -17.10 24.86 -0.98
CA ARG A 715 -15.84 25.29 -1.59
C ARG A 715 -16.12 25.70 -3.03
N PHE A 716 -15.20 26.45 -3.63
CA PHE A 716 -15.38 26.92 -4.99
C PHE A 716 -14.77 25.94 -6.02
N GLY A 717 -15.56 25.57 -7.02
CA GLY A 717 -15.12 24.73 -8.12
C GLY A 717 -14.22 25.49 -9.12
N ALA A 718 -13.61 24.74 -10.04
CA ALA A 718 -12.81 25.36 -11.11
C ALA A 718 -13.67 26.19 -12.08
N SER A 719 -14.94 25.84 -12.22
CA SER A 719 -15.98 26.55 -13.00
C SER A 719 -16.21 28.00 -12.54
N GLY A 720 -15.95 28.30 -11.29
CA GLY A 720 -16.02 29.66 -10.76
C GLY A 720 -15.09 30.67 -11.45
N TYR A 721 -14.04 30.20 -12.16
CA TYR A 721 -13.23 31.07 -12.99
C TYR A 721 -14.00 31.62 -14.22
N ALA A 722 -14.95 30.87 -14.74
CA ALA A 722 -15.81 31.34 -15.81
C ALA A 722 -16.64 32.57 -15.34
N VAL A 723 -17.18 32.49 -14.11
CA VAL A 723 -17.91 33.62 -13.50
C VAL A 723 -17.00 34.84 -13.31
N THR A 724 -15.72 34.62 -12.91
CA THR A 724 -14.74 35.72 -12.81
C THR A 724 -14.48 36.36 -14.18
N LYS A 725 -14.29 35.57 -15.22
CA LYS A 725 -14.06 36.10 -16.60
C LYS A 725 -15.28 36.80 -17.16
N ALA A 726 -16.48 36.39 -16.79
CA ALA A 726 -17.73 37.05 -17.15
C ALA A 726 -18.04 38.33 -16.32
N GLY A 727 -17.11 38.75 -15.46
CA GLY A 727 -17.16 40.06 -14.81
C GLY A 727 -17.47 40.06 -13.32
N ILE A 728 -17.75 38.90 -12.68
CA ILE A 728 -17.96 38.81 -11.23
C ILE A 728 -16.89 37.96 -10.57
N ASN A 729 -16.01 38.60 -9.81
CA ASN A 729 -14.91 37.92 -9.13
C ASN A 729 -15.32 37.53 -7.69
N LEU A 730 -16.07 36.45 -7.56
CA LEU A 730 -16.55 35.93 -6.25
C LEU A 730 -15.38 35.63 -5.26
N PRO A 731 -14.29 35.00 -5.66
CA PRO A 731 -13.12 34.85 -4.77
C PRO A 731 -12.52 36.18 -4.30
N GLY A 732 -12.47 37.19 -5.17
CA GLY A 732 -12.00 38.52 -4.82
C GLY A 732 -12.94 39.21 -3.83
N MET A 733 -14.26 39.11 -4.03
CA MET A 733 -15.27 39.63 -3.10
C MET A 733 -15.16 38.99 -1.72
N PHE A 734 -15.00 37.67 -1.66
CA PHE A 734 -14.81 36.94 -0.41
C PHE A 734 -13.50 37.35 0.30
N ALA A 735 -12.43 37.55 -0.44
CA ALA A 735 -11.16 38.01 0.11
C ALA A 735 -11.27 39.48 0.63
N ASP A 736 -11.95 40.36 -0.08
CA ASP A 736 -12.25 41.73 0.37
C ASP A 736 -13.08 41.73 1.68
N TYR A 737 -14.08 40.87 1.77
CA TYR A 737 -14.86 40.69 2.98
C TYR A 737 -14.02 40.21 4.16
N MET A 738 -13.26 39.12 3.97
CA MET A 738 -12.49 38.50 5.06
C MET A 738 -11.29 39.31 5.51
N LEU A 739 -10.62 40.03 4.59
CA LEU A 739 -9.38 40.75 4.88
C LEU A 739 -9.56 42.24 5.14
N LYS A 740 -10.63 42.85 4.58
CA LYS A 740 -10.87 44.28 4.65
C LYS A 740 -12.19 44.62 5.31
N GLY A 741 -12.99 43.63 5.69
CA GLY A 741 -14.35 43.84 6.25
C GLY A 741 -15.36 44.45 5.26
N LYS A 742 -15.05 44.45 3.96
CA LYS A 742 -15.89 45.04 2.94
C LYS A 742 -17.14 44.15 2.70
N PRO A 743 -18.36 44.66 2.82
CA PRO A 743 -19.57 43.89 2.56
C PRO A 743 -19.61 43.45 1.09
N ILE A 744 -20.20 42.26 0.84
CA ILE A 744 -20.41 41.77 -0.53
C ILE A 744 -21.55 42.56 -1.21
N ASP A 745 -21.42 42.69 -2.52
CA ASP A 745 -22.52 43.27 -3.33
C ASP A 745 -23.56 42.18 -3.61
N LEU A 746 -24.71 42.26 -2.94
CA LEU A 746 -25.80 41.30 -3.05
C LEU A 746 -26.57 41.41 -4.39
N ASN A 747 -26.40 42.51 -5.12
CA ASN A 747 -27.12 42.81 -6.35
C ASN A 747 -26.25 42.62 -7.61
N CYS A 748 -25.02 42.16 -7.44
CA CYS A 748 -24.13 41.94 -8.59
C CYS A 748 -24.68 40.85 -9.50
N LYS A 749 -24.72 41.13 -10.82
CA LYS A 749 -25.16 40.21 -11.86
C LYS A 749 -24.04 40.05 -12.90
N LEU A 750 -24.03 38.93 -13.60
CA LEU A 750 -23.09 38.70 -14.70
C LEU A 750 -23.29 39.79 -15.78
N LYS A 751 -22.17 40.40 -16.19
CA LYS A 751 -22.15 41.37 -17.29
C LYS A 751 -22.33 40.67 -18.64
N GLU A 752 -21.79 39.46 -18.76
CA GLU A 752 -21.84 38.66 -19.97
C GLU A 752 -22.42 37.29 -19.66
N THR A 753 -23.42 36.89 -20.43
CA THR A 753 -24.05 35.56 -20.38
C THR A 753 -23.95 34.88 -21.75
N GLY A 754 -24.23 33.59 -21.81
CA GLY A 754 -24.13 32.83 -23.04
C GLY A 754 -22.72 32.40 -23.41
N GLN A 755 -21.68 32.86 -22.69
CA GLN A 755 -20.31 32.45 -22.90
C GLN A 755 -20.10 30.97 -22.54
N THR A 756 -19.34 30.29 -23.40
CA THR A 756 -18.95 28.89 -23.18
C THR A 756 -17.60 28.82 -22.49
N PHE A 757 -17.43 27.84 -21.61
CA PHE A 757 -16.16 27.58 -20.95
C PHE A 757 -15.71 26.14 -21.13
N VAL A 758 -14.39 25.90 -21.05
CA VAL A 758 -13.83 24.56 -21.21
C VAL A 758 -12.79 24.21 -20.14
N SER A 759 -12.94 22.98 -19.61
CA SER A 759 -11.95 22.36 -18.73
C SER A 759 -11.00 21.47 -19.55
N GLU A 760 -9.97 22.05 -20.14
CA GLU A 760 -9.04 21.35 -21.05
C GLU A 760 -8.38 20.13 -20.41
N LYS A 761 -8.12 20.16 -19.09
CA LYS A 761 -7.57 19.02 -18.37
C LYS A 761 -8.49 17.81 -18.45
N VAL A 762 -9.77 18.00 -18.13
CA VAL A 762 -10.75 16.90 -18.10
C VAL A 762 -11.03 16.45 -19.53
N LEU A 763 -11.17 17.37 -20.45
CA LEU A 763 -11.38 17.09 -21.88
C LEU A 763 -10.27 16.21 -22.46
N ILE A 764 -9.00 16.51 -22.15
CA ILE A 764 -7.85 15.69 -22.56
C ILE A 764 -7.84 14.33 -21.86
N GLU A 765 -8.21 14.25 -20.59
CA GLU A 765 -8.30 12.99 -19.87
C GLU A 765 -9.37 12.07 -20.48
N GLU A 766 -10.54 12.60 -20.85
CA GLU A 766 -11.60 11.87 -21.55
C GLU A 766 -11.14 11.39 -22.95
N TYR A 767 -10.44 12.25 -23.69
CA TYR A 767 -9.84 11.85 -24.96
C TYR A 767 -8.82 10.72 -24.80
N VAL A 768 -7.89 10.83 -23.87
CA VAL A 768 -6.85 9.81 -23.62
C VAL A 768 -7.47 8.45 -23.24
N LYS A 769 -8.59 8.47 -22.53
CA LYS A 769 -9.33 7.25 -22.13
C LYS A 769 -10.22 6.69 -23.27
N GLY A 770 -10.31 7.39 -24.37
CA GLY A 770 -11.08 6.95 -25.54
C GLY A 770 -12.56 7.26 -25.51
N ARG A 771 -13.02 8.07 -24.52
CA ARG A 771 -14.44 8.47 -24.37
C ARG A 771 -14.81 9.71 -25.16
N LEU A 772 -13.81 10.42 -25.67
CA LEU A 772 -14.00 11.57 -26.54
C LEU A 772 -13.19 11.41 -27.84
N SER A 773 -13.74 11.86 -28.99
CA SER A 773 -13.03 11.87 -30.26
C SER A 773 -12.04 13.05 -30.33
N LEU A 774 -11.05 12.94 -31.24
CA LEU A 774 -10.10 14.04 -31.47
C LEU A 774 -10.80 15.25 -32.12
N SER A 775 -11.81 14.99 -32.93
CA SER A 775 -12.63 16.01 -33.58
C SER A 775 -13.38 16.85 -32.51
N LYS A 776 -14.14 16.22 -31.62
CA LYS A 776 -14.80 16.89 -30.50
C LYS A 776 -13.83 17.64 -29.61
N LEU A 777 -12.68 17.03 -29.26
CA LEU A 777 -11.65 17.67 -28.46
C LEU A 777 -11.15 18.97 -29.08
N ARG A 778 -10.87 18.96 -30.42
CA ARG A 778 -10.43 20.15 -31.16
C ARG A 778 -11.54 21.18 -31.23
N HIS A 779 -12.77 20.74 -31.47
CA HIS A 779 -13.95 21.61 -31.59
C HIS A 779 -14.16 22.42 -30.30
N TYR A 780 -14.22 21.76 -29.17
CA TYR A 780 -14.45 22.42 -27.90
C TYR A 780 -13.30 23.36 -27.49
N ILE A 781 -12.04 22.95 -27.71
CA ILE A 781 -10.91 23.84 -27.40
C ILE A 781 -10.87 25.07 -28.33
N LYS A 782 -11.32 24.95 -29.60
CA LYS A 782 -11.28 26.06 -30.54
C LYS A 782 -12.38 27.08 -30.30
N ASN A 783 -13.57 26.59 -29.91
CA ASN A 783 -14.80 27.39 -29.93
C ASN A 783 -15.25 27.89 -28.52
N ALA A 784 -14.54 27.50 -27.45
CA ALA A 784 -14.87 28.02 -26.13
C ALA A 784 -14.38 29.45 -25.98
N ASP A 785 -15.20 30.29 -25.32
CA ASP A 785 -14.89 31.67 -25.00
C ASP A 785 -13.92 31.78 -23.82
N ILE A 786 -14.08 30.90 -22.83
CA ILE A 786 -13.31 30.89 -21.58
C ILE A 786 -12.55 29.59 -21.41
N HIS A 787 -11.25 29.71 -21.22
CA HIS A 787 -10.34 28.60 -21.03
C HIS A 787 -9.80 28.54 -19.59
N PHE A 788 -9.88 27.37 -18.94
CA PHE A 788 -9.40 27.24 -17.57
C PHE A 788 -7.88 27.11 -17.46
N ILE A 789 -7.19 26.75 -18.53
CA ILE A 789 -5.72 26.68 -18.59
C ILE A 789 -5.15 27.58 -19.66
N ALA A 790 -5.70 27.56 -20.86
CA ALA A 790 -5.23 28.31 -22.02
C ALA A 790 -5.69 29.78 -21.99
N ASP A 791 -5.41 30.48 -20.92
CA ASP A 791 -5.76 31.86 -20.71
C ASP A 791 -4.68 32.81 -21.24
N ASP A 792 -5.06 33.77 -22.07
CA ASP A 792 -4.14 34.74 -22.67
C ASP A 792 -3.58 35.72 -21.65
N ASP A 793 -4.30 35.99 -20.58
CA ASP A 793 -3.83 36.85 -19.49
C ASP A 793 -2.74 36.16 -18.65
N ASP A 794 -2.61 34.80 -18.74
CA ASP A 794 -1.64 34.03 -18.00
C ASP A 794 -0.86 33.03 -18.88
N LYS A 795 -0.18 33.54 -19.90
CA LYS A 795 0.52 32.79 -20.95
C LYS A 795 1.57 31.81 -20.43
N ALA A 796 2.10 32.01 -19.24
CA ALA A 796 3.14 31.12 -18.70
C ALA A 796 2.56 29.75 -18.29
N ALA A 797 1.39 29.70 -17.65
CA ALA A 797 0.68 28.46 -17.33
C ALA A 797 0.25 27.75 -18.62
N TYR A 798 -0.23 28.50 -19.62
CA TYR A 798 -0.60 27.98 -20.93
C TYR A 798 0.55 27.38 -21.73
N ARG A 799 1.73 28.04 -21.80
CA ARG A 799 2.91 27.49 -22.48
C ARG A 799 3.28 26.12 -21.93
N HIS A 800 3.15 25.94 -20.63
CA HIS A 800 3.40 24.67 -19.96
C HIS A 800 2.39 23.60 -20.38
N PHE A 801 1.15 23.97 -20.60
CA PHE A 801 0.08 23.08 -21.02
C PHE A 801 0.15 22.74 -22.52
N LYS A 802 0.54 23.69 -23.37
CA LYS A 802 0.65 23.50 -24.84
C LYS A 802 1.61 22.37 -25.23
N LEU A 803 2.65 22.14 -24.42
CA LEU A 803 3.58 21.00 -24.54
C LEU A 803 2.90 19.62 -24.29
N PHE A 804 1.68 19.62 -23.84
CA PHE A 804 0.92 18.45 -23.39
C PHE A 804 0.15 17.73 -24.47
N TYR A 805 -0.30 18.47 -25.47
CA TYR A 805 -1.14 17.95 -26.52
C TYR A 805 -0.53 16.76 -27.27
N PRO A 806 0.73 16.85 -27.72
CA PRO A 806 1.41 15.73 -28.40
C PRO A 806 1.59 14.51 -27.47
N VAL A 807 1.86 14.75 -26.18
CA VAL A 807 2.04 13.68 -25.20
C VAL A 807 0.74 12.93 -24.91
N ALA A 808 -0.40 13.62 -24.92
CA ALA A 808 -1.72 13.00 -24.73
C ALA A 808 -2.07 12.06 -25.89
N VAL A 809 -1.77 12.46 -27.12
CA VAL A 809 -1.97 11.62 -28.32
C VAL A 809 -1.14 10.34 -28.25
N VAL A 810 0.15 10.46 -27.90
CA VAL A 810 1.04 9.30 -27.74
C VAL A 810 0.54 8.40 -26.58
N MET A 811 0.07 8.96 -25.49
CA MET A 811 -0.49 8.18 -24.39
C MET A 811 -1.76 7.42 -24.77
N LYS A 812 -2.64 7.99 -25.60
CA LYS A 812 -3.83 7.28 -26.12
C LYS A 812 -3.45 6.03 -26.91
N VAL A 813 -2.45 6.13 -27.78
CA VAL A 813 -1.94 5.00 -28.56
C VAL A 813 -1.38 3.91 -27.62
N LEU A 814 -0.58 4.30 -26.62
CA LEU A 814 -0.01 3.35 -25.64
C LEU A 814 -1.08 2.67 -24.78
N ILE A 815 -2.16 3.36 -24.45
CA ILE A 815 -3.30 2.80 -23.69
C ILE A 815 -4.08 1.84 -24.57
N LYS A 816 -4.34 2.19 -25.86
CA LYS A 816 -5.00 1.30 -26.82
C LYS A 816 -4.23 -0.03 -26.99
N ILE A 817 -2.90 0.06 -27.16
CA ILE A 817 -2.02 -1.13 -27.23
C ILE A 817 -2.11 -1.96 -25.95
N LYS A 818 -2.16 -1.31 -24.81
CA LYS A 818 -2.28 -2.00 -23.50
C LYS A 818 -3.64 -2.71 -23.35
N ASN A 819 -4.73 -2.09 -23.78
CA ASN A 819 -6.08 -2.65 -23.66
C ASN A 819 -6.29 -3.81 -24.62
N ALA A 820 -5.95 -3.67 -25.90
CA ALA A 820 -5.97 -4.74 -26.89
C ALA A 820 -5.16 -5.98 -26.46
N ARG A 821 -4.06 -5.76 -25.71
CA ARG A 821 -3.27 -6.85 -25.15
C ARG A 821 -3.90 -7.48 -23.91
N LYS A 822 -4.69 -6.73 -23.15
CA LYS A 822 -5.45 -7.24 -21.99
C LYS A 822 -6.62 -8.11 -22.47
N GLU A 823 -7.31 -7.69 -23.52
CA GLU A 823 -8.42 -8.42 -24.16
C GLU A 823 -7.94 -9.73 -24.76
N ARG A 824 -6.84 -9.74 -25.53
CA ARG A 824 -6.21 -10.98 -26.03
C ARG A 824 -5.78 -11.94 -24.91
N LEU A 825 -5.42 -11.44 -23.73
CA LEU A 825 -5.06 -12.27 -22.59
C LEU A 825 -6.29 -12.81 -21.84
N GLN A 826 -7.41 -12.09 -21.87
CA GLN A 826 -8.69 -12.55 -21.32
C GLN A 826 -9.34 -13.58 -22.26
N GLN A 827 -9.30 -13.36 -23.55
CA GLN A 827 -9.75 -14.34 -24.56
C GLN A 827 -8.95 -15.65 -24.44
N LYS A 828 -7.61 -15.59 -24.33
CA LYS A 828 -6.79 -16.79 -24.08
C LYS A 828 -7.04 -17.46 -22.73
N ALA A 829 -7.58 -16.76 -21.76
CA ALA A 829 -7.95 -17.34 -20.48
C ALA A 829 -9.32 -18.04 -20.54
N LEU A 830 -10.24 -17.52 -21.35
CA LEU A 830 -11.53 -18.13 -21.64
C LEU A 830 -11.39 -19.37 -22.55
N GLU A 831 -10.53 -19.32 -23.54
CA GLU A 831 -10.21 -20.48 -24.43
C GLU A 831 -9.54 -21.65 -23.67
N ASN A 832 -8.97 -21.41 -22.48
CA ASN A 832 -8.37 -22.45 -21.63
C ASN A 832 -9.29 -22.91 -20.47
N GLN A 833 -10.51 -22.39 -20.33
CA GLN A 833 -11.48 -22.85 -19.32
C GLN A 833 -12.09 -24.21 -19.63
N PRO A 834 -12.47 -24.58 -20.86
CA PRO A 834 -13.01 -25.91 -21.16
C PRO A 834 -12.05 -27.06 -20.80
N LEU A 835 -10.75 -26.88 -21.04
CA LEU A 835 -9.71 -27.85 -20.67
C LEU A 835 -9.52 -28.04 -19.15
N GLN A 836 -10.01 -27.14 -18.32
CA GLN A 836 -9.97 -27.29 -16.85
C GLN A 836 -11.21 -28.01 -16.32
N GLU A 837 -12.34 -27.88 -16.99
CA GLU A 837 -13.57 -28.60 -16.63
C GLU A 837 -13.53 -30.06 -17.12
N GLU A 838 -12.99 -30.35 -18.31
CA GLU A 838 -12.73 -31.72 -18.78
C GLU A 838 -11.69 -32.46 -17.92
N MET A 839 -10.67 -31.77 -17.39
CA MET A 839 -9.70 -32.36 -16.45
C MET A 839 -10.26 -32.59 -15.05
N GLN A 840 -11.29 -31.86 -14.62
CA GLN A 840 -11.99 -32.11 -13.36
C GLN A 840 -13.00 -33.25 -13.48
N GLN A 841 -13.64 -33.44 -14.63
CA GLN A 841 -14.54 -34.58 -14.89
C GLN A 841 -13.78 -35.90 -15.09
N ALA A 842 -12.52 -35.87 -15.52
CA ALA A 842 -11.66 -37.06 -15.65
C ALA A 842 -10.97 -37.47 -14.34
N THR A 843 -11.16 -36.72 -13.25
CA THR A 843 -10.55 -36.99 -11.93
C THR A 843 -11.62 -37.36 -10.85
N ASN A 844 -12.88 -37.31 -11.21
CA ASN A 844 -14.00 -37.92 -10.43
C ASN A 844 -14.38 -39.25 -11.08
#